data_cde9dbfb73c8e53fd4b2d61ff5a9b341
#
_entry.id   cde9dbfb73c8e53fd4b2d61ff5a9b341
#
_cell.length_a   1.000
_cell.length_b   1.000
_cell.length_c   1.000
_cell.angle_alpha   90.00
_cell.angle_beta   90.00
_cell.angle_gamma   90.00
#
_symmetry.space_group_name_H-M   'P 1'
#
loop_
_entity.id
_entity.type
_entity.pdbx_description
1 polymer ?
#
loop_
_entity_poly.entity_id
_entity_poly.type
_entity_poly.pdbx_seq_one_letter_code
_entity_poly.pdbx_strand_id
1 'polypeptide(L)'
;MKSNKLLAKSITLGLILAMPYGVVSAAQVTVSEDTTYVDGAYTDKDGVVINSGATLSGDKNSTDMVVSGKNQYFPRSLEVKGTISTANSLTVNGGTYVTSSGKISDIDTITLTNTVNSHTGGGLSVSLDNQGTIENVNTLVLGGRTENRGTISVGAINKANDGTTLDIGNQAGGKIEVTGTVNVDQLGNSGEIKAGAINLTASGNNGIHNQTGGKITAEKITGSGYIHNSGGTIDADTIDVKLDITNTNTIITDKITADSLQNDGTIKASEDAGDNVLDELNVRKFTNSGTLTVTNANVSESVTNSGTLTLDKIGSEGNLVNINNKNNGNLTVNGDVFGDFYSGGNNGNMTVDGTVTGYGYFSRNENASLTADKLIVTADGWNEINGAVDVDNMDVNGTMAVLTDKLDVADTTNINANLQFRAESGNSKLNNVNLNNASLQVGGESLTITGDMNVTGSEARFETWDYDNTNGDKKIEVQGNMTLEEGASLLITNSTGAGSSFEANNIILNEGSTLSNSERYASSLDDYTDAFNNFSVTTLNGTNATIVNDGNMDIGTLNGTDNNIEVHSLDKAQITIGINNSTGLQVTGTSEATDNFDQNNILGSLQDLADTVEITNGNQLNNVVAEEGKIFGEITAEVDANGNVVAGSVIENGNIANEGITELANVAFMAWRAENDEMHQRMGELRSSNGEAGIWARMKRGESKYGDMDIKNQYSTYQLGYDEKVGDSNWYIGGGISRTEGKSSFATGSGENQSTGFTVYGTYVADDGQYVDLSAKYARLDNEFDVFGRSGIESTGDYRNNGYAFSAEYGKRIEAGNDFWVEPQVQLTYGHLSSANYTTSRDVRVTQDAMDSVVGRLGFAAGKDIGAGNVYVKASYLYDFDGDTNVKMTDGKNSAVYDQDLGGGWFEVGIGTNINLSETSHLYFDVEKTYGGDIETPWQWNAGVRFDF
;
A
#
# COMPACT_ATOMS: atom_id res chain seq x y z
N MET A 1 33.95 -68.26 36.44
CA MET A 1 34.19 -69.50 37.24
C MET A 1 33.14 -70.54 36.88
N LYS A 2 33.59 -71.75 36.46
CA LYS A 2 32.89 -73.01 36.32
C LYS A 2 31.76 -73.00 35.25
N SER A 3 32.03 -73.35 34.00
CA SER A 3 32.00 -74.68 33.44
C SER A 3 30.81 -75.53 33.90
N ASN A 4 29.79 -75.72 33.08
CA ASN A 4 29.03 -76.90 33.06
C ASN A 4 28.87 -77.31 31.59
N LYS A 5 29.72 -78.26 31.15
CA LYS A 5 29.55 -79.10 29.97
C LYS A 5 28.48 -80.11 30.34
N LEU A 6 27.33 -80.11 29.67
CA LEU A 6 26.51 -81.29 29.57
C LEU A 6 26.19 -81.56 28.10
N LEU A 7 26.53 -82.75 27.67
CA LEU A 7 26.59 -83.29 26.35
C LEU A 7 25.33 -83.11 25.53
N ALA A 8 25.51 -82.51 24.36
CA ALA A 8 24.53 -82.61 23.27
C ALA A 8 24.69 -84.01 22.63
N LYS A 9 23.67 -84.85 22.72
CA LYS A 9 23.58 -86.02 21.90
C LYS A 9 22.85 -85.70 20.62
N SER A 10 23.54 -86.02 19.52
CA SER A 10 23.12 -86.04 18.10
C SER A 10 23.18 -84.69 17.35
N ILE A 11 24.40 -84.23 17.15
CA ILE A 11 24.68 -83.37 16.01
C ILE A 11 25.48 -84.20 14.99
N THR A 12 24.87 -84.56 13.83
CA THR A 12 25.62 -85.16 12.73
C THR A 12 26.44 -84.14 12.01
N LEU A 13 27.74 -84.08 12.32
CA LEU A 13 28.71 -83.21 11.63
C LEU A 13 29.12 -83.88 10.36
N GLY A 14 28.60 -83.55 9.20
CA GLY A 14 29.06 -83.93 7.90
C GLY A 14 30.42 -83.30 7.53
N LEU A 15 31.52 -83.85 7.80
CA LEU A 15 32.84 -83.36 7.38
C LEU A 15 33.12 -83.78 5.90
N ILE A 16 33.19 -82.86 4.98
CA ILE A 16 33.73 -83.05 3.63
C ILE A 16 35.14 -82.42 3.64
N LEU A 17 36.16 -83.27 3.60
CA LEU A 17 37.58 -82.93 3.34
C LEU A 17 37.82 -82.77 1.84
N ALA A 18 38.15 -81.59 1.37
CA ALA A 18 38.80 -81.30 0.13
C ALA A 18 39.73 -80.10 0.19
N MET A 19 40.92 -80.25 -0.12
CA MET A 19 42.22 -79.55 -0.05
C MET A 19 42.30 -78.14 -0.61
N PRO A 20 43.37 -77.37 -0.56
CA PRO A 20 43.67 -76.26 0.31
C PRO A 20 43.75 -74.93 -0.45
N TYR A 21 42.91 -74.09 -0.21
CA TYR A 21 43.16 -72.58 -0.21
C TYR A 21 42.30 -71.97 0.88
N GLY A 22 42.89 -71.67 1.94
CA GLY A 22 42.49 -70.91 3.16
C GLY A 22 41.27 -70.08 3.17
N VAL A 23 40.08 -70.64 3.13
CA VAL A 23 38.85 -70.04 3.69
C VAL A 23 38.24 -71.12 4.55
N VAL A 24 38.29 -70.98 5.85
CA VAL A 24 37.53 -71.83 6.77
C VAL A 24 36.06 -71.38 6.62
N SER A 25 35.29 -72.14 5.80
CA SER A 25 33.86 -71.97 5.70
C SER A 25 33.25 -72.53 6.99
N ALA A 26 32.50 -71.75 7.69
CA ALA A 26 31.73 -72.16 8.86
C ALA A 26 30.58 -73.04 8.38
N ALA A 27 30.52 -74.32 8.87
CA ALA A 27 29.57 -75.29 8.39
C ALA A 27 28.11 -74.91 8.67
N GLN A 28 27.23 -75.13 7.72
CA GLN A 28 25.76 -75.04 7.92
C GLN A 28 25.30 -76.00 8.99
N VAL A 29 24.46 -75.60 9.91
CA VAL A 29 23.85 -76.40 10.96
C VAL A 29 22.43 -76.78 10.50
N THR A 30 22.12 -78.10 10.55
CA THR A 30 20.79 -78.54 10.22
C THR A 30 20.20 -79.29 11.41
N VAL A 31 18.98 -78.84 11.86
CA VAL A 31 18.17 -79.45 12.88
C VAL A 31 17.17 -80.38 12.18
N SER A 32 17.34 -81.67 12.35
CA SER A 32 16.49 -82.70 11.70
C SER A 32 15.56 -83.41 12.63
N GLU A 33 15.65 -83.22 13.93
CA GLU A 33 14.84 -83.84 14.97
C GLU A 33 14.56 -82.76 16.05
N ASP A 34 13.59 -83.06 16.91
CA ASP A 34 13.28 -82.18 18.03
C ASP A 34 14.50 -81.97 18.94
N THR A 35 14.90 -80.68 19.08
CA THR A 35 16.17 -80.38 19.72
C THR A 35 16.00 -79.20 20.68
N THR A 36 16.58 -79.32 21.88
CA THR A 36 16.66 -78.14 22.80
C THR A 36 17.80 -77.22 22.42
N TYR A 37 17.58 -75.91 22.41
CA TYR A 37 18.58 -74.90 22.10
C TYR A 37 19.80 -75.02 23.07
N VAL A 38 21.00 -74.90 22.47
CA VAL A 38 22.27 -74.87 23.24
C VAL A 38 23.00 -73.58 22.90
N ASP A 39 23.33 -72.83 23.90
CA ASP A 39 23.97 -71.53 23.76
C ASP A 39 25.32 -71.65 23.04
N GLY A 40 25.57 -70.73 22.08
CA GLY A 40 26.71 -70.72 21.19
C GLY A 40 26.77 -71.74 20.08
N ALA A 41 25.88 -72.78 20.05
CA ALA A 41 25.87 -73.81 19.02
C ALA A 41 25.50 -73.27 17.62
N TYR A 42 24.77 -72.14 17.55
CA TYR A 42 24.19 -71.56 16.31
C TYR A 42 24.77 -70.21 15.93
N THR A 43 25.81 -69.78 16.61
CA THR A 43 26.57 -68.54 16.29
C THR A 43 27.74 -68.87 15.37
N ASP A 44 28.12 -67.87 14.56
CA ASP A 44 29.23 -67.93 13.59
C ASP A 44 29.16 -69.10 12.60
N LYS A 45 27.96 -69.45 12.14
CA LYS A 45 27.69 -70.50 11.19
C LYS A 45 27.39 -69.97 9.78
N ASP A 46 27.59 -70.83 8.73
CA ASP A 46 27.21 -70.45 7.35
C ASP A 46 25.71 -70.39 7.17
N GLY A 47 24.92 -70.92 8.05
CA GLY A 47 23.47 -70.84 8.14
C GLY A 47 22.91 -71.96 9.07
N VAL A 48 21.67 -71.74 9.52
CA VAL A 48 20.93 -72.71 10.33
C VAL A 48 19.68 -73.12 9.55
N VAL A 49 19.41 -74.42 9.38
CA VAL A 49 18.19 -74.93 8.77
C VAL A 49 17.46 -75.83 9.73
N ILE A 50 16.18 -75.50 10.00
CA ILE A 50 15.27 -76.36 10.77
C ILE A 50 14.40 -77.10 9.75
N ASN A 51 14.59 -78.43 9.68
CA ASN A 51 13.91 -79.31 8.69
C ASN A 51 12.42 -79.42 9.01
N SER A 52 11.63 -79.78 8.01
CA SER A 52 10.20 -80.07 8.16
C SER A 52 10.01 -81.16 9.18
N GLY A 53 9.11 -80.97 10.15
CA GLY A 53 8.80 -81.89 11.21
C GLY A 53 9.74 -81.85 12.44
N ALA A 54 10.87 -81.08 12.37
CA ALA A 54 11.79 -80.91 13.50
C ALA A 54 11.41 -79.67 14.29
N THR A 55 11.64 -79.68 15.61
CA THR A 55 11.42 -78.50 16.51
C THR A 55 12.73 -78.12 17.19
N LEU A 56 13.09 -76.84 17.15
CA LEU A 56 14.09 -76.24 17.98
C LEU A 56 13.39 -75.48 19.13
N SER A 57 13.55 -75.87 20.35
CA SER A 57 12.86 -75.34 21.52
C SER A 57 13.82 -74.94 22.64
N GLY A 58 13.43 -73.95 23.46
CA GLY A 58 14.11 -73.50 24.65
C GLY A 58 13.13 -73.48 25.86
N ASP A 59 13.51 -72.72 26.91
CA ASP A 59 12.65 -72.42 28.05
C ASP A 59 12.19 -70.95 27.92
N LYS A 60 10.88 -70.76 27.91
CA LYS A 60 10.23 -69.43 27.70
C LYS A 60 10.72 -68.36 28.67
N ASN A 61 11.16 -68.75 29.84
CA ASN A 61 11.54 -67.77 30.89
C ASN A 61 13.05 -67.54 31.01
N SER A 62 13.89 -68.33 30.34
CA SER A 62 15.34 -68.32 30.56
C SER A 62 16.20 -68.51 29.32
N THR A 63 15.63 -68.94 28.17
CA THR A 63 16.42 -69.23 26.99
C THR A 63 16.45 -68.08 25.98
N ASP A 64 17.59 -67.53 25.76
CA ASP A 64 17.90 -66.57 24.72
C ASP A 64 18.60 -67.23 23.54
N MET A 65 17.86 -67.43 22.42
CA MET A 65 18.37 -68.08 21.26
C MET A 65 19.10 -67.06 20.38
N VAL A 66 20.36 -67.32 19.99
CA VAL A 66 21.13 -66.43 19.12
C VAL A 66 21.59 -67.23 17.90
N VAL A 67 21.25 -66.73 16.72
CA VAL A 67 21.69 -67.25 15.41
C VAL A 67 22.44 -66.15 14.68
N SER A 68 23.74 -66.35 14.37
CA SER A 68 24.49 -65.39 13.59
C SER A 68 25.22 -66.06 12.44
N GLY A 69 25.12 -65.52 11.26
CA GLY A 69 25.83 -65.99 10.07
C GLY A 69 27.25 -65.33 9.98
N LYS A 70 28.24 -66.07 9.50
CA LYS A 70 29.61 -65.56 9.37
C LYS A 70 29.98 -65.19 7.91
N ASN A 71 29.11 -65.43 6.95
CA ASN A 71 29.50 -65.33 5.53
C ASN A 71 28.65 -64.36 4.75
N GLN A 72 29.35 -63.37 4.11
CA GLN A 72 28.77 -62.39 3.21
C GLN A 72 28.06 -62.95 1.95
N TYR A 73 28.28 -64.21 1.61
CA TYR A 73 27.80 -64.83 0.36
C TYR A 73 26.49 -65.60 0.50
N PHE A 74 26.01 -65.86 1.73
CA PHE A 74 24.73 -66.54 1.93
C PHE A 74 23.66 -65.60 2.40
N PRO A 75 22.61 -65.37 1.62
CA PRO A 75 21.60 -64.38 1.95
C PRO A 75 20.67 -64.84 3.09
N ARG A 76 20.81 -66.05 3.64
CA ARG A 76 19.96 -66.65 4.65
C ARG A 76 20.78 -67.17 5.82
N SER A 77 20.69 -66.52 6.97
CA SER A 77 21.31 -67.02 8.22
C SER A 77 20.43 -68.05 8.92
N LEU A 78 19.10 -67.99 8.70
CA LEU A 78 18.16 -68.93 9.29
C LEU A 78 17.11 -69.31 8.22
N GLU A 79 16.94 -70.67 8.01
CA GLU A 79 15.85 -71.25 7.22
C GLU A 79 14.95 -72.12 8.08
N VAL A 80 13.64 -71.80 8.22
CA VAL A 80 12.70 -72.56 9.07
C VAL A 80 11.71 -73.28 8.16
N LYS A 81 11.85 -74.65 8.09
CA LYS A 81 10.91 -75.55 7.44
C LYS A 81 10.10 -76.38 8.47
N GLY A 82 10.58 -76.42 9.70
CA GLY A 82 9.99 -77.02 10.87
C GLY A 82 9.50 -75.97 11.86
N THR A 83 9.67 -76.24 13.16
CA THR A 83 9.20 -75.31 14.21
C THR A 83 10.39 -74.72 15.04
N ILE A 84 10.34 -73.41 15.35
CA ILE A 84 11.10 -72.86 16.46
C ILE A 84 10.07 -72.40 17.50
N SER A 85 10.27 -72.82 18.74
CA SER A 85 9.30 -72.51 19.78
C SER A 85 9.89 -72.41 21.18
N THR A 86 9.11 -71.78 22.06
CA THR A 86 9.31 -71.80 23.53
C THR A 86 10.67 -71.22 23.97
N ALA A 87 10.87 -69.95 23.73
CA ALA A 87 12.09 -69.24 24.20
C ALA A 87 11.72 -67.90 24.80
N ASN A 88 12.60 -67.33 25.66
CA ASN A 88 12.50 -65.92 26.09
C ASN A 88 12.80 -64.96 24.94
N SER A 89 13.88 -65.20 24.19
CA SER A 89 14.18 -64.43 22.98
C SER A 89 14.78 -65.25 21.84
N LEU A 90 14.57 -64.81 20.61
CA LEU A 90 15.25 -65.27 19.40
C LEU A 90 15.91 -64.11 18.69
N THR A 91 17.25 -64.06 18.66
CA THR A 91 18.01 -63.06 17.92
C THR A 91 18.67 -63.65 16.71
N VAL A 92 18.39 -63.10 15.52
CA VAL A 92 19.00 -63.56 14.26
C VAL A 92 19.74 -62.37 13.64
N ASN A 93 21.03 -62.47 13.50
CA ASN A 93 21.88 -61.50 12.79
C ASN A 93 22.12 -61.97 11.35
N GLY A 94 21.26 -61.51 10.44
CA GLY A 94 21.27 -61.95 9.03
C GLY A 94 19.89 -62.29 8.51
N GLY A 95 19.80 -62.71 7.23
CA GLY A 95 18.49 -62.94 6.62
C GLY A 95 17.78 -64.17 7.20
N THR A 96 16.49 -64.09 7.49
CA THR A 96 15.62 -65.14 7.97
C THR A 96 14.59 -65.57 6.91
N TYR A 97 14.48 -66.85 6.64
CA TYR A 97 13.46 -67.41 5.72
C TYR A 97 12.58 -68.43 6.42
N VAL A 98 11.27 -68.17 6.47
CA VAL A 98 10.26 -69.10 7.00
C VAL A 98 9.50 -69.66 5.84
N THR A 99 9.66 -70.93 5.54
CA THR A 99 8.98 -71.60 4.43
C THR A 99 7.48 -71.78 4.71
N SER A 100 6.70 -72.15 3.72
CA SER A 100 5.24 -72.36 3.85
C SER A 100 4.82 -73.38 4.88
N SER A 101 5.71 -74.31 5.23
CA SER A 101 5.50 -75.29 6.32
C SER A 101 6.19 -74.88 7.64
N GLY A 102 6.96 -73.78 7.61
CA GLY A 102 7.74 -73.30 8.77
C GLY A 102 6.89 -72.55 9.77
N LYS A 103 7.23 -72.70 11.09
CA LYS A 103 6.54 -72.01 12.16
C LYS A 103 7.54 -71.45 13.19
N ILE A 104 7.31 -70.22 13.63
CA ILE A 104 7.99 -69.66 14.79
C ILE A 104 6.92 -69.24 15.80
N SER A 105 6.95 -69.74 17.05
CA SER A 105 5.85 -69.46 18.01
C SER A 105 6.32 -69.47 19.45
N ASP A 106 5.49 -68.92 20.34
CA ASP A 106 5.64 -68.99 21.80
C ASP A 106 6.96 -68.39 22.29
N ILE A 107 7.42 -67.29 21.69
CA ILE A 107 8.66 -66.53 21.99
C ILE A 107 8.28 -65.13 22.46
N ASP A 108 8.88 -64.69 23.55
CA ASP A 108 8.58 -63.35 24.08
C ASP A 108 9.08 -62.26 23.10
N THR A 109 10.35 -62.26 22.72
CA THR A 109 10.92 -61.30 21.81
C THR A 109 11.70 -61.96 20.67
N ILE A 110 11.37 -61.61 19.40
CA ILE A 110 12.15 -61.97 18.21
C ILE A 110 12.86 -60.74 17.68
N THR A 111 14.17 -60.81 17.51
CA THR A 111 14.97 -59.74 16.89
C THR A 111 15.63 -60.27 15.63
N LEU A 112 15.25 -59.73 14.47
CA LEU A 112 15.80 -60.09 13.17
C LEU A 112 16.48 -58.84 12.55
N THR A 113 17.82 -58.82 12.57
CA THR A 113 18.61 -57.72 12.03
C THR A 113 19.49 -58.18 10.88
N ASN A 114 19.65 -57.30 9.91
CA ASN A 114 20.58 -57.58 8.80
C ASN A 114 21.77 -56.63 8.88
N THR A 115 22.86 -57.07 9.47
CA THR A 115 24.10 -56.30 9.60
C THR A 115 25.03 -56.43 8.41
N VAL A 116 24.64 -57.07 7.32
CA VAL A 116 25.47 -57.25 6.12
C VAL A 116 25.38 -56.02 5.24
N ASN A 117 26.44 -55.18 5.26
CA ASN A 117 26.58 -54.09 4.30
C ASN A 117 26.65 -54.64 2.87
N SER A 118 25.68 -54.31 2.04
CA SER A 118 25.69 -54.68 0.61
C SER A 118 26.78 -53.90 -0.11
N HIS A 119 27.84 -54.57 -0.55
CA HIS A 119 28.77 -54.04 -1.56
C HIS A 119 28.23 -54.35 -2.95
N THR A 120 27.94 -53.23 -3.70
CA THR A 120 27.82 -53.17 -5.17
C THR A 120 26.88 -54.16 -5.85
N GLY A 121 25.62 -53.78 -5.95
CA GLY A 121 24.67 -54.43 -6.85
C GLY A 121 23.23 -54.40 -6.32
N GLY A 122 22.55 -53.25 -6.35
CA GLY A 122 21.13 -52.95 -6.47
C GLY A 122 20.07 -53.82 -5.78
N GLY A 123 20.35 -54.65 -4.80
CA GLY A 123 19.36 -55.46 -4.08
C GLY A 123 19.37 -55.14 -2.59
N LEU A 124 18.22 -54.70 -2.08
CA LEU A 124 17.99 -54.54 -0.66
C LEU A 124 18.09 -55.91 0.04
N SER A 125 18.95 -56.01 1.08
CA SER A 125 19.08 -57.22 1.87
C SER A 125 17.85 -57.51 2.68
N VAL A 126 17.16 -58.62 2.45
CA VAL A 126 15.94 -59.03 3.14
C VAL A 126 16.29 -59.58 4.52
N SER A 127 15.79 -58.98 5.59
CA SER A 127 15.96 -59.47 6.96
C SER A 127 15.00 -60.61 7.30
N LEU A 128 13.76 -60.57 6.73
CA LEU A 128 12.75 -61.59 6.88
C LEU A 128 12.03 -61.84 5.54
N ASP A 129 12.03 -63.11 5.04
CA ASP A 129 11.08 -63.59 4.04
C ASP A 129 10.19 -64.64 4.69
N ASN A 130 8.96 -64.28 5.00
CA ASN A 130 7.99 -65.18 5.66
C ASN A 130 6.97 -65.73 4.67
N GLN A 131 6.99 -67.06 4.45
CA GLN A 131 5.94 -67.78 3.72
C GLN A 131 5.14 -68.75 4.64
N GLY A 132 5.56 -68.87 5.90
CA GLY A 132 4.95 -69.70 6.93
C GLY A 132 4.20 -68.91 7.99
N THR A 133 4.36 -69.34 9.24
CA THR A 133 3.64 -68.75 10.36
C THR A 133 4.61 -68.28 11.46
N ILE A 134 4.41 -67.04 11.90
CA ILE A 134 5.01 -66.46 13.12
C ILE A 134 3.86 -66.03 14.00
N GLU A 135 3.72 -66.67 15.17
CA GLU A 135 2.57 -66.44 16.06
C GLU A 135 2.90 -66.55 17.54
N ASN A 136 2.07 -66.02 18.42
CA ASN A 136 2.26 -66.05 19.88
C ASN A 136 3.61 -65.39 20.31
N VAL A 137 3.97 -64.26 19.68
CA VAL A 137 5.17 -63.47 19.94
C VAL A 137 4.75 -62.13 20.52
N ASN A 138 5.26 -61.75 21.68
CA ASN A 138 4.90 -60.45 22.24
C ASN A 138 5.52 -59.29 21.44
N THR A 139 6.81 -59.42 21.09
CA THR A 139 7.50 -58.39 20.32
C THR A 139 8.32 -58.97 19.19
N LEU A 140 8.10 -58.45 17.96
CA LEU A 140 8.91 -58.73 16.77
C LEU A 140 9.74 -57.47 16.41
N VAL A 141 11.06 -57.53 16.57
CA VAL A 141 11.97 -56.46 16.25
C VAL A 141 12.62 -56.74 14.89
N LEU A 142 12.44 -55.87 13.93
CA LEU A 142 12.90 -56.02 12.55
C LEU A 142 13.84 -54.91 12.12
N GLY A 143 14.93 -55.30 11.43
CA GLY A 143 15.86 -54.35 10.77
C GLY A 143 15.95 -54.64 9.26
N GLY A 144 15.86 -53.64 8.40
CA GLY A 144 15.94 -53.75 6.96
C GLY A 144 14.61 -54.19 6.30
N ARG A 145 14.70 -54.83 5.13
CA ARG A 145 13.51 -55.24 4.34
C ARG A 145 12.89 -56.53 4.85
N THR A 146 11.56 -56.56 4.99
CA THR A 146 10.75 -57.71 5.35
C THR A 146 9.71 -58.00 4.26
N GLU A 147 9.66 -59.23 3.78
CA GLU A 147 8.65 -59.72 2.82
C GLU A 147 7.74 -60.72 3.53
N ASN A 148 6.42 -60.49 3.54
CA ASN A 148 5.44 -61.41 4.11
C ASN A 148 4.49 -61.96 3.06
N ARG A 149 4.47 -63.23 2.88
CA ARG A 149 3.50 -64.04 2.07
C ARG A 149 2.74 -65.02 2.89
N GLY A 150 3.06 -65.16 4.18
CA GLY A 150 2.46 -66.07 5.17
C GLY A 150 1.67 -65.28 6.23
N THR A 151 1.69 -65.79 7.45
CA THR A 151 1.02 -65.15 8.58
C THR A 151 2.04 -64.67 9.61
N ILE A 152 1.88 -63.45 10.05
CA ILE A 152 2.57 -62.88 11.22
C ILE A 152 1.49 -62.44 12.20
N SER A 153 1.44 -63.03 13.41
CA SER A 153 0.47 -62.69 14.48
C SER A 153 1.23 -62.46 15.78
N VAL A 154 1.41 -61.20 16.13
CA VAL A 154 2.32 -60.77 17.22
C VAL A 154 1.74 -59.62 18.07
N GLY A 155 2.30 -59.39 19.27
CA GLY A 155 1.90 -58.28 20.13
C GLY A 155 2.29 -56.93 19.56
N ALA A 156 3.55 -56.78 19.12
CA ALA A 156 4.06 -55.56 18.54
C ALA A 156 5.11 -55.84 17.47
N ILE A 157 5.23 -54.93 16.46
CA ILE A 157 6.36 -54.90 15.51
C ILE A 157 7.12 -53.58 15.74
N ASN A 158 8.44 -53.74 16.03
CA ASN A 158 9.31 -52.61 16.31
C ASN A 158 10.50 -52.57 15.31
N LYS A 159 10.94 -51.39 15.00
CA LYS A 159 12.18 -51.15 14.26
C LYS A 159 13.39 -51.45 15.14
N ALA A 160 14.38 -52.16 14.60
CA ALA A 160 15.66 -52.39 15.29
C ALA A 160 16.49 -51.06 15.40
N ASN A 161 17.22 -50.93 16.51
CA ASN A 161 18.13 -49.77 16.75
C ASN A 161 19.50 -49.94 16.06
N ASP A 162 19.53 -50.40 14.82
CA ASP A 162 20.75 -50.71 14.08
C ASP A 162 21.04 -49.64 12.98
N GLY A 163 20.25 -48.57 12.90
CA GLY A 163 20.39 -47.50 11.90
C GLY A 163 19.84 -47.86 10.52
N THR A 164 19.29 -49.06 10.32
CA THR A 164 18.66 -49.44 9.07
C THR A 164 17.24 -48.95 8.93
N THR A 165 16.76 -48.76 7.68
CA THR A 165 15.35 -48.46 7.38
C THR A 165 14.54 -49.77 7.47
N LEU A 166 13.46 -49.78 8.23
CA LEU A 166 12.53 -50.90 8.24
C LEU A 166 11.48 -50.76 7.11
N ASP A 167 11.56 -51.63 6.12
CA ASP A 167 10.63 -51.74 5.00
C ASP A 167 9.87 -53.08 5.06
N ILE A 168 8.57 -53.02 5.29
CA ILE A 168 7.68 -54.20 5.34
C ILE A 168 6.87 -54.27 4.05
N GLY A 169 7.09 -55.30 3.25
CA GLY A 169 6.30 -55.69 2.10
C GLY A 169 5.33 -56.83 2.43
N ASN A 170 4.05 -56.56 2.63
CA ASN A 170 3.00 -57.56 2.81
C ASN A 170 2.38 -57.91 1.44
N GLN A 171 2.74 -59.03 0.91
CA GLN A 171 2.37 -59.46 -0.44
C GLN A 171 0.93 -60.00 -0.51
N ALA A 172 0.40 -60.17 -1.73
CA ALA A 172 -0.91 -60.75 -1.93
C ALA A 172 -1.08 -62.15 -1.25
N GLY A 173 -2.11 -62.28 -0.42
CA GLY A 173 -2.33 -63.45 0.42
C GLY A 173 -1.59 -63.47 1.75
N GLY A 174 -0.63 -62.57 1.98
CA GLY A 174 0.05 -62.38 3.25
C GLY A 174 -0.86 -61.70 4.31
N LYS A 175 -0.71 -62.17 5.56
CA LYS A 175 -1.50 -61.68 6.68
C LYS A 175 -0.59 -61.22 7.81
N ILE A 176 -0.79 -60.00 8.30
CA ILE A 176 -0.10 -59.44 9.48
C ILE A 176 -1.16 -59.00 10.50
N GLU A 177 -1.16 -59.63 11.66
CA GLU A 177 -2.03 -59.31 12.81
C GLU A 177 -1.16 -58.86 13.99
N VAL A 178 -1.34 -57.62 14.44
CA VAL A 178 -0.60 -57.02 15.55
C VAL A 178 -1.61 -56.46 16.55
N THR A 179 -1.66 -57.00 17.77
CA THR A 179 -2.59 -56.48 18.79
C THR A 179 -2.22 -55.11 19.31
N GLY A 180 -0.96 -54.68 19.22
CA GLY A 180 -0.45 -53.39 19.59
C GLY A 180 0.00 -52.56 18.42
N THR A 181 1.23 -52.04 18.46
CA THR A 181 1.75 -51.07 17.48
C THR A 181 2.71 -51.68 16.48
N VAL A 182 2.59 -51.31 15.23
CA VAL A 182 3.57 -51.50 14.17
C VAL A 182 4.39 -50.20 14.00
N ASN A 183 5.67 -50.20 14.47
CA ASN A 183 6.62 -49.13 14.23
C ASN A 183 7.45 -49.41 12.97
N VAL A 184 7.24 -48.66 11.90
CA VAL A 184 7.82 -48.97 10.58
C VAL A 184 8.20 -47.68 9.84
N ASP A 185 9.25 -47.75 8.99
CA ASP A 185 9.59 -46.65 8.13
C ASP A 185 8.80 -46.67 6.81
N GLN A 186 8.70 -47.86 6.18
CA GLN A 186 7.96 -48.07 4.95
C GLN A 186 7.07 -49.32 5.02
N LEU A 187 5.86 -49.24 4.53
CA LEU A 187 4.88 -50.33 4.54
C LEU A 187 4.21 -50.49 3.17
N GLY A 188 4.63 -51.50 2.41
CA GLY A 188 3.95 -51.93 1.18
C GLY A 188 2.92 -52.98 1.48
N ASN A 189 1.66 -52.81 1.09
CA ASN A 189 0.60 -53.78 1.36
C ASN A 189 -0.22 -54.15 0.12
N SER A 190 -0.26 -55.44 -0.20
CA SER A 190 -1.16 -56.06 -1.17
C SER A 190 -1.99 -57.22 -0.53
N GLY A 191 -1.76 -57.48 0.77
CA GLY A 191 -2.45 -58.48 1.57
C GLY A 191 -3.35 -57.89 2.64
N GLU A 192 -3.43 -58.54 3.79
CA GLU A 192 -4.22 -58.05 4.95
C GLU A 192 -3.31 -57.67 6.10
N ILE A 193 -3.48 -56.47 6.63
CA ILE A 193 -2.81 -55.97 7.85
C ILE A 193 -3.89 -55.56 8.83
N LYS A 194 -3.82 -56.08 10.08
CA LYS A 194 -4.63 -55.62 11.20
C LYS A 194 -3.72 -55.27 12.36
N ALA A 195 -3.82 -54.04 12.87
CA ALA A 195 -2.98 -53.54 13.94
C ALA A 195 -3.81 -52.72 14.94
N GLY A 196 -3.38 -52.63 16.22
CA GLY A 196 -3.93 -51.65 17.13
C GLY A 196 -3.51 -50.21 16.67
N ALA A 197 -2.24 -50.03 16.33
CA ALA A 197 -1.76 -48.80 15.74
C ALA A 197 -0.65 -49.05 14.71
N ILE A 198 -0.50 -48.11 13.76
CA ILE A 198 0.65 -48.06 12.83
C ILE A 198 1.33 -46.72 13.05
N ASN A 199 2.62 -46.72 13.36
CA ASN A 199 3.43 -45.58 13.56
C ASN A 199 4.56 -45.51 12.52
N LEU A 200 4.55 -44.49 11.67
CA LEU A 200 5.55 -44.22 10.63
C LEU A 200 6.74 -43.47 11.22
N THR A 201 7.89 -44.12 11.34
CA THR A 201 9.06 -43.60 12.08
C THR A 201 10.05 -42.82 11.21
N ALA A 202 10.00 -42.97 9.90
CA ALA A 202 10.92 -42.34 8.99
C ALA A 202 10.48 -40.96 8.54
N SER A 203 11.46 -40.10 8.23
CA SER A 203 11.29 -38.82 7.52
C SER A 203 11.67 -39.00 6.05
N GLY A 204 11.06 -38.26 5.17
CA GLY A 204 11.34 -38.25 3.71
C GLY A 204 10.38 -39.15 2.91
N ASN A 205 10.85 -39.78 1.82
CA ASN A 205 10.02 -40.49 0.85
C ASN A 205 9.60 -41.93 1.32
N ASN A 206 9.36 -42.12 2.61
CA ASN A 206 8.94 -43.36 3.20
C ASN A 206 7.53 -43.23 3.81
N GLY A 207 6.76 -44.29 3.75
CA GLY A 207 5.38 -44.30 4.22
C GLY A 207 4.60 -45.57 3.89
N ILE A 208 3.29 -45.45 3.77
CA ILE A 208 2.39 -46.54 3.40
C ILE A 208 2.10 -46.53 1.90
N HIS A 209 2.35 -47.65 1.25
CA HIS A 209 1.85 -47.97 -0.09
C HIS A 209 0.81 -49.09 -0.03
N ASN A 210 -0.47 -48.73 -0.01
CA ASN A 210 -1.52 -49.73 -0.02
C ASN A 210 -2.02 -49.97 -1.45
N GLN A 211 -1.68 -51.11 -1.99
CA GLN A 211 -1.85 -51.48 -3.40
C GLN A 211 -3.16 -52.27 -3.62
N THR A 212 -3.43 -52.58 -4.89
CA THR A 212 -4.63 -53.36 -5.30
C THR A 212 -4.82 -54.63 -4.48
N GLY A 213 -5.97 -54.79 -3.87
CA GLY A 213 -6.33 -55.91 -3.01
C GLY A 213 -5.80 -55.82 -1.58
N GLY A 214 -4.99 -54.82 -1.25
CA GLY A 214 -4.47 -54.59 0.10
C GLY A 214 -5.56 -54.10 1.04
N LYS A 215 -5.64 -54.68 2.22
CA LYS A 215 -6.50 -54.19 3.31
C LYS A 215 -5.67 -53.86 4.54
N ILE A 216 -5.76 -52.64 5.03
CA ILE A 216 -5.15 -52.22 6.29
C ILE A 216 -6.26 -51.82 7.25
N THR A 217 -6.29 -52.40 8.44
CA THR A 217 -7.22 -52.08 9.53
C THR A 217 -6.41 -51.71 10.77
N ALA A 218 -6.65 -50.54 11.36
CA ALA A 218 -5.97 -50.05 12.57
C ALA A 218 -6.89 -49.10 13.35
N GLU A 219 -6.71 -48.96 14.67
CA GLU A 219 -7.35 -47.89 15.41
C GLU A 219 -6.78 -46.53 14.99
N LYS A 220 -5.44 -46.47 14.77
CA LYS A 220 -4.80 -45.25 14.32
C LYS A 220 -3.57 -45.46 13.45
N ILE A 221 -3.35 -44.53 12.51
CA ILE A 221 -2.12 -44.46 11.71
C ILE A 221 -1.48 -43.10 12.03
N THR A 222 -0.23 -43.09 12.51
CA THR A 222 0.45 -41.86 12.95
C THR A 222 1.88 -41.82 12.44
N GLY A 223 2.51 -40.64 12.52
CA GLY A 223 3.97 -40.49 12.34
C GLY A 223 4.41 -39.61 11.20
N SER A 224 5.66 -39.81 10.76
CA SER A 224 6.33 -38.82 9.87
C SER A 224 6.29 -39.21 8.37
N GLY A 225 5.64 -40.33 8.02
CA GLY A 225 5.57 -40.83 6.64
C GLY A 225 4.38 -40.26 5.84
N TYR A 226 4.33 -40.64 4.54
CA TYR A 226 3.19 -40.38 3.68
C TYR A 226 2.28 -41.65 3.54
N ILE A 227 1.09 -41.45 2.98
CA ILE A 227 0.16 -42.55 2.65
C ILE A 227 -0.19 -42.46 1.16
N HIS A 228 0.04 -43.58 0.44
CA HIS A 228 -0.39 -43.74 -0.95
C HIS A 228 -1.34 -44.95 -1.03
N ASN A 229 -2.63 -44.70 -1.07
CA ASN A 229 -3.66 -45.72 -1.24
C ASN A 229 -4.04 -45.83 -2.73
N SER A 230 -3.36 -46.71 -3.47
CA SER A 230 -3.48 -46.80 -4.94
C SER A 230 -4.41 -47.90 -5.45
N GLY A 231 -5.08 -48.62 -4.58
CA GLY A 231 -6.00 -49.69 -5.04
C GLY A 231 -6.53 -50.61 -3.93
N GLY A 232 -6.21 -50.30 -2.68
CA GLY A 232 -6.62 -51.04 -1.51
C GLY A 232 -7.60 -50.27 -0.64
N THR A 233 -7.94 -50.84 0.50
CA THR A 233 -8.75 -50.22 1.55
C THR A 233 -7.90 -49.96 2.76
N ILE A 234 -7.98 -48.75 3.29
CA ILE A 234 -7.42 -48.36 4.59
C ILE A 234 -8.61 -48.05 5.49
N ASP A 235 -8.68 -48.72 6.63
CA ASP A 235 -9.72 -48.58 7.65
C ASP A 235 -9.05 -48.27 8.99
N ALA A 236 -9.13 -46.98 9.39
CA ALA A 236 -8.49 -46.50 10.60
C ALA A 236 -9.31 -45.36 11.22
N ASP A 237 -9.63 -45.42 12.53
CA ASP A 237 -10.44 -44.39 13.19
C ASP A 237 -9.80 -43.02 13.02
N THR A 238 -8.44 -42.94 13.12
CA THR A 238 -7.70 -41.70 12.95
C THR A 238 -6.45 -41.89 12.09
N ILE A 239 -6.24 -40.97 11.16
CA ILE A 239 -5.01 -40.86 10.38
C ILE A 239 -4.36 -39.51 10.70
N ASP A 240 -3.15 -39.53 11.30
CA ASP A 240 -2.37 -38.35 11.68
C ASP A 240 -0.90 -38.53 11.24
N VAL A 241 -0.61 -38.06 10.03
CA VAL A 241 0.72 -38.17 9.40
C VAL A 241 1.25 -36.79 9.05
N LYS A 242 2.60 -36.63 9.05
CA LYS A 242 3.22 -35.32 8.78
C LYS A 242 3.42 -35.00 7.30
N LEU A 243 3.24 -35.97 6.42
CA LEU A 243 3.43 -35.79 4.97
C LEU A 243 2.09 -36.00 4.24
N ASP A 244 2.17 -36.24 2.93
CA ASP A 244 1.05 -36.25 2.03
C ASP A 244 0.22 -37.54 2.08
N ILE A 245 -1.08 -37.43 1.86
CA ILE A 245 -1.97 -38.53 1.64
C ILE A 245 -2.50 -38.47 0.18
N THR A 246 -2.31 -39.55 -0.58
CA THR A 246 -2.91 -39.75 -1.89
C THR A 246 -3.87 -40.93 -1.83
N ASN A 247 -5.14 -40.68 -2.11
CA ASN A 247 -6.18 -41.73 -2.14
C ASN A 247 -6.81 -41.83 -3.52
N THR A 248 -6.64 -42.99 -4.16
CA THR A 248 -7.32 -43.30 -5.42
C THR A 248 -8.34 -44.47 -5.28
N ASN A 249 -8.56 -44.97 -4.07
CA ASN A 249 -9.52 -46.02 -3.80
C ASN A 249 -10.31 -45.70 -2.53
N THR A 250 -10.28 -46.53 -1.48
CA THR A 250 -11.15 -46.36 -0.29
C THR A 250 -10.30 -46.09 0.96
N ILE A 251 -10.60 -45.04 1.67
CA ILE A 251 -10.18 -44.75 3.06
C ILE A 251 -11.44 -44.66 3.92
N ILE A 252 -11.45 -45.39 5.02
CA ILE A 252 -12.49 -45.33 6.07
C ILE A 252 -11.82 -44.73 7.28
N THR A 253 -12.26 -43.54 7.70
CA THR A 253 -11.65 -42.83 8.84
C THR A 253 -12.53 -41.66 9.29
N ASP A 254 -12.58 -41.43 10.59
CA ASP A 254 -13.28 -40.27 11.16
C ASP A 254 -12.46 -38.97 11.04
N LYS A 255 -11.12 -39.11 11.07
CA LYS A 255 -10.23 -37.94 11.13
C LYS A 255 -8.98 -38.13 10.28
N ILE A 256 -8.65 -37.09 9.52
CA ILE A 256 -7.39 -36.97 8.77
C ILE A 256 -6.65 -35.71 9.22
N THR A 257 -5.36 -35.90 9.61
CA THR A 257 -4.39 -34.82 9.77
C THR A 257 -3.18 -35.14 8.90
N ALA A 258 -2.79 -34.25 7.98
CA ALA A 258 -1.66 -34.45 7.07
C ALA A 258 -1.13 -33.09 6.55
N ASP A 259 0.02 -33.10 5.85
CA ASP A 259 0.46 -31.88 5.12
C ASP A 259 -0.47 -31.62 3.94
N SER A 260 -0.73 -32.65 3.12
CA SER A 260 -1.70 -32.55 2.04
C SER A 260 -2.58 -33.80 1.91
N LEU A 261 -3.78 -33.60 1.38
CA LEU A 261 -4.67 -34.67 0.96
C LEU A 261 -5.02 -34.50 -0.53
N GLN A 262 -4.67 -35.51 -1.33
CA GLN A 262 -5.22 -35.68 -2.68
C GLN A 262 -6.23 -36.82 -2.66
N ASN A 263 -7.49 -36.54 -2.93
CA ASN A 263 -8.56 -37.53 -2.98
C ASN A 263 -9.14 -37.67 -4.39
N ASP A 264 -8.81 -38.77 -5.04
CA ASP A 264 -9.37 -39.19 -6.32
C ASP A 264 -10.31 -40.42 -6.15
N GLY A 265 -10.49 -40.90 -4.92
CA GLY A 265 -11.26 -42.06 -4.54
C GLY A 265 -12.40 -41.75 -3.58
N THR A 266 -12.72 -42.72 -2.73
CA THR A 266 -13.76 -42.66 -1.69
C THR A 266 -13.14 -42.44 -0.31
N ILE A 267 -13.65 -41.51 0.47
CA ILE A 267 -13.36 -41.38 1.91
C ILE A 267 -14.70 -41.42 2.64
N LYS A 268 -14.79 -42.17 3.75
CA LYS A 268 -15.99 -42.23 4.60
C LYS A 268 -15.64 -42.42 6.06
N ALA A 269 -16.47 -41.90 6.99
CA ALA A 269 -16.21 -41.93 8.43
C ALA A 269 -16.33 -43.34 9.05
N SER A 270 -17.20 -44.22 8.52
CA SER A 270 -17.30 -45.61 8.97
C SER A 270 -17.87 -46.50 7.87
N GLU A 271 -17.83 -47.83 8.06
CA GLU A 271 -18.45 -48.77 7.10
C GLU A 271 -19.97 -48.56 6.97
N ASP A 272 -20.63 -48.12 8.05
CA ASP A 272 -22.08 -47.88 8.11
C ASP A 272 -22.47 -46.41 7.79
N ALA A 273 -21.51 -45.50 7.70
CA ALA A 273 -21.75 -44.11 7.28
C ALA A 273 -22.12 -44.06 5.81
N GLY A 274 -22.91 -43.08 5.44
CA GLY A 274 -23.09 -42.73 4.01
C GLY A 274 -21.77 -42.57 3.29
N ASP A 275 -21.70 -42.97 2.03
CA ASP A 275 -20.49 -42.89 1.25
C ASP A 275 -20.03 -41.40 1.17
N ASN A 276 -18.68 -41.19 1.27
CA ASN A 276 -18.02 -39.89 1.07
C ASN A 276 -18.27 -38.82 2.15
N VAL A 277 -18.39 -39.22 3.42
CA VAL A 277 -18.42 -38.29 4.56
C VAL A 277 -17.17 -38.47 5.42
N LEU A 278 -16.48 -37.41 5.76
CA LEU A 278 -15.35 -37.32 6.67
C LEU A 278 -15.68 -36.34 7.80
N ASP A 279 -15.53 -36.78 9.07
CA ASP A 279 -15.90 -35.93 10.21
C ASP A 279 -14.92 -34.78 10.45
N GLU A 280 -13.63 -35.06 10.38
CA GLU A 280 -12.59 -34.02 10.64
C GLU A 280 -11.44 -34.11 9.65
N LEU A 281 -11.09 -32.95 9.03
CA LEU A 281 -9.97 -32.79 8.11
C LEU A 281 -9.06 -31.64 8.59
N ASN A 282 -7.79 -31.94 8.84
CA ASN A 282 -6.76 -30.95 9.16
C ASN A 282 -5.60 -31.09 8.18
N VAL A 283 -5.52 -30.23 7.16
CA VAL A 283 -4.45 -30.27 6.16
C VAL A 283 -4.02 -28.86 5.74
N ARG A 284 -2.80 -28.75 5.24
CA ARG A 284 -2.36 -27.51 4.62
C ARG A 284 -2.90 -27.38 3.18
N LYS A 285 -2.84 -28.46 2.41
CA LYS A 285 -3.36 -28.52 1.02
C LYS A 285 -4.38 -29.62 0.82
N PHE A 286 -5.45 -29.28 0.14
CA PHE A 286 -6.50 -30.24 -0.18
C PHE A 286 -6.80 -30.25 -1.68
N THR A 287 -6.75 -31.44 -2.29
CA THR A 287 -7.16 -31.68 -3.68
C THR A 287 -8.21 -32.77 -3.72
N ASN A 288 -9.36 -32.50 -4.35
CA ASN A 288 -10.44 -33.44 -4.54
C ASN A 288 -10.87 -33.56 -6.01
N SER A 289 -10.86 -34.76 -6.55
CA SER A 289 -11.48 -35.08 -7.86
C SER A 289 -12.67 -36.04 -7.76
N GLY A 290 -12.86 -36.65 -6.58
CA GLY A 290 -13.99 -37.50 -6.26
C GLY A 290 -15.19 -36.74 -5.67
N THR A 291 -16.03 -37.46 -4.96
CA THR A 291 -17.11 -36.89 -4.15
C THR A 291 -16.74 -37.03 -2.67
N LEU A 292 -16.78 -35.88 -1.93
CA LEU A 292 -16.46 -35.87 -0.50
C LEU A 292 -17.21 -34.74 0.22
N THR A 293 -17.76 -35.06 1.40
CA THR A 293 -18.29 -34.10 2.37
C THR A 293 -17.42 -34.13 3.62
N VAL A 294 -17.02 -33.00 4.14
CA VAL A 294 -16.25 -32.86 5.37
C VAL A 294 -17.04 -32.00 6.36
N THR A 295 -17.29 -32.55 7.55
CA THR A 295 -18.12 -31.88 8.56
C THR A 295 -17.36 -30.80 9.33
N ASN A 296 -16.04 -31.00 9.54
CA ASN A 296 -15.18 -30.04 10.21
C ASN A 296 -13.87 -29.90 9.41
N ALA A 297 -13.83 -28.97 8.51
CA ALA A 297 -12.67 -28.74 7.67
C ALA A 297 -11.74 -27.64 8.22
N ASN A 298 -10.45 -27.95 8.28
CA ASN A 298 -9.39 -26.98 8.56
C ASN A 298 -8.31 -27.11 7.47
N VAL A 299 -8.44 -26.30 6.42
CA VAL A 299 -7.46 -26.21 5.33
C VAL A 299 -6.77 -24.85 5.44
N SER A 300 -5.44 -24.82 5.48
CA SER A 300 -4.71 -23.61 5.79
C SER A 300 -3.98 -22.93 4.62
N GLU A 301 -3.80 -23.64 3.47
CA GLU A 301 -3.09 -23.06 2.31
C GLU A 301 -3.90 -23.10 1.02
N SER A 302 -4.41 -24.29 0.62
CA SER A 302 -5.15 -24.38 -0.65
C SER A 302 -6.21 -25.49 -0.69
N VAL A 303 -7.32 -25.18 -1.40
CA VAL A 303 -8.35 -26.13 -1.82
C VAL A 303 -8.38 -26.17 -3.34
N THR A 304 -8.16 -27.36 -3.92
CA THR A 304 -8.33 -27.62 -5.36
C THR A 304 -9.45 -28.65 -5.54
N ASN A 305 -10.51 -28.30 -6.28
CA ASN A 305 -11.64 -29.19 -6.52
C ASN A 305 -11.92 -29.34 -8.02
N SER A 306 -12.04 -30.58 -8.48
CA SER A 306 -12.52 -30.90 -9.83
C SER A 306 -13.67 -31.95 -9.80
N GLY A 307 -14.09 -32.36 -8.60
CA GLY A 307 -15.21 -33.26 -8.34
C GLY A 307 -16.34 -32.55 -7.61
N THR A 308 -17.02 -33.28 -6.74
CA THR A 308 -18.05 -32.76 -5.84
C THR A 308 -17.47 -32.68 -4.42
N LEU A 309 -17.41 -31.53 -3.86
CA LEU A 309 -16.84 -31.27 -2.54
C LEU A 309 -17.78 -30.41 -1.70
N THR A 310 -18.09 -30.89 -0.49
CA THR A 310 -18.85 -30.12 0.51
C THR A 310 -17.97 -29.93 1.75
N LEU A 311 -17.83 -28.70 2.22
CA LEU A 311 -17.09 -28.33 3.42
C LEU A 311 -17.98 -27.51 4.36
N ASP A 312 -17.67 -27.53 5.66
CA ASP A 312 -18.36 -26.65 6.62
C ASP A 312 -17.89 -25.17 6.47
N LYS A 313 -16.62 -24.96 6.16
CA LYS A 313 -16.00 -23.62 5.95
C LYS A 313 -14.68 -23.72 5.20
N ILE A 314 -14.18 -22.60 4.70
CA ILE A 314 -12.82 -22.46 4.11
C ILE A 314 -12.15 -21.22 4.67
N GLY A 315 -10.97 -21.39 5.27
CA GLY A 315 -10.16 -20.30 5.82
C GLY A 315 -10.74 -19.68 7.08
N SER A 316 -10.27 -18.49 7.42
CA SER A 316 -10.74 -17.69 8.55
C SER A 316 -10.32 -16.24 8.35
N GLU A 317 -10.88 -15.32 9.14
CA GLU A 317 -10.46 -13.93 9.14
C GLU A 317 -8.92 -13.80 9.34
N GLY A 318 -8.26 -13.11 8.41
CA GLY A 318 -6.79 -12.96 8.38
C GLY A 318 -6.02 -14.16 7.83
N ASN A 319 -6.69 -15.24 7.42
CA ASN A 319 -6.06 -16.41 6.78
C ASN A 319 -6.84 -16.85 5.53
N LEU A 320 -6.52 -16.21 4.39
CA LEU A 320 -7.11 -16.55 3.10
C LEU A 320 -6.50 -17.84 2.56
N VAL A 321 -7.36 -18.77 2.14
CA VAL A 321 -6.98 -20.04 1.53
C VAL A 321 -7.06 -19.94 0.01
N ASN A 322 -6.03 -20.39 -0.71
CA ASN A 322 -6.06 -20.41 -2.17
C ASN A 322 -7.13 -21.39 -2.69
N ILE A 323 -8.08 -20.88 -3.47
CA ILE A 323 -9.20 -21.64 -4.02
C ILE A 323 -9.03 -21.85 -5.52
N ASN A 324 -9.05 -23.10 -5.94
CA ASN A 324 -9.01 -23.52 -7.33
C ASN A 324 -10.14 -24.53 -7.61
N ASN A 325 -11.37 -24.02 -7.81
CA ASN A 325 -12.50 -24.84 -8.24
C ASN A 325 -12.46 -24.96 -9.76
N LYS A 326 -12.03 -26.12 -10.28
CA LYS A 326 -11.78 -26.35 -11.72
C LYS A 326 -13.09 -26.48 -12.49
N ASN A 327 -12.99 -26.44 -13.83
CA ASN A 327 -14.11 -26.73 -14.73
C ASN A 327 -14.81 -28.04 -14.33
N ASN A 328 -16.13 -27.99 -14.21
CA ASN A 328 -17.01 -29.09 -13.72
C ASN A 328 -16.83 -29.42 -12.23
N GLY A 329 -16.03 -28.73 -11.46
CA GLY A 329 -15.99 -28.84 -10.01
C GLY A 329 -17.26 -28.26 -9.38
N ASN A 330 -17.88 -29.01 -8.47
CA ASN A 330 -18.97 -28.51 -7.63
C ASN A 330 -18.44 -28.38 -6.21
N LEU A 331 -18.33 -27.16 -5.75
CA LEU A 331 -17.86 -26.82 -4.40
C LEU A 331 -19.02 -26.23 -3.60
N THR A 332 -19.42 -26.90 -2.53
CA THR A 332 -20.44 -26.41 -1.59
C THR A 332 -19.77 -26.12 -0.26
N VAL A 333 -20.04 -24.97 0.35
CA VAL A 333 -19.56 -24.60 1.67
C VAL A 333 -20.76 -24.18 2.52
N ASN A 334 -20.97 -24.87 3.66
CA ASN A 334 -22.12 -24.64 4.55
C ASN A 334 -21.88 -23.49 5.57
N GLY A 335 -20.93 -22.65 5.34
CA GLY A 335 -20.58 -21.49 6.15
C GLY A 335 -19.66 -20.57 5.37
N ASP A 336 -18.88 -19.74 6.08
CA ASP A 336 -18.10 -18.69 5.46
C ASP A 336 -16.85 -19.19 4.71
N VAL A 337 -16.49 -18.46 3.67
CA VAL A 337 -15.29 -18.66 2.85
C VAL A 337 -14.39 -17.44 2.94
N PHE A 338 -13.13 -17.66 3.32
CA PHE A 338 -12.05 -16.68 3.26
C PHE A 338 -11.03 -17.16 2.21
N GLY A 339 -11.13 -16.62 0.99
CA GLY A 339 -10.46 -17.18 -0.19
C GLY A 339 -9.54 -16.26 -0.95
N ASP A 340 -8.38 -16.79 -1.37
CA ASP A 340 -7.56 -16.27 -2.46
C ASP A 340 -7.95 -16.98 -3.76
N PHE A 341 -8.65 -16.29 -4.65
CA PHE A 341 -9.09 -16.80 -5.95
C PHE A 341 -8.14 -16.41 -7.10
N TYR A 342 -7.06 -15.70 -6.82
CA TYR A 342 -6.20 -15.12 -7.88
C TYR A 342 -5.44 -16.18 -8.69
N SER A 343 -4.81 -17.13 -8.02
CA SER A 343 -3.97 -18.16 -8.69
C SER A 343 -4.79 -19.25 -9.38
N GLY A 344 -5.94 -19.61 -8.84
CA GLY A 344 -6.80 -20.70 -9.33
C GLY A 344 -8.16 -20.19 -9.82
N GLY A 345 -8.87 -19.55 -8.95
CA GLY A 345 -10.20 -19.00 -9.16
C GLY A 345 -11.31 -20.05 -9.19
N ASN A 346 -12.55 -19.57 -9.24
CA ASN A 346 -13.70 -20.40 -9.43
C ASN A 346 -14.01 -20.57 -10.94
N ASN A 347 -13.69 -21.73 -11.49
CA ASN A 347 -13.97 -22.11 -12.88
C ASN A 347 -15.14 -23.11 -12.99
N GLY A 348 -15.70 -23.56 -11.87
CA GLY A 348 -16.81 -24.49 -11.76
C GLY A 348 -18.02 -23.85 -11.07
N ASN A 349 -18.85 -24.69 -10.44
CA ASN A 349 -19.96 -24.21 -9.62
C ASN A 349 -19.53 -24.12 -8.16
N MET A 350 -19.79 -23.00 -7.51
CA MET A 350 -19.54 -22.78 -6.11
C MET A 350 -20.81 -22.27 -5.43
N THR A 351 -21.21 -22.94 -4.36
CA THR A 351 -22.36 -22.54 -3.53
C THR A 351 -21.89 -22.39 -2.10
N VAL A 352 -22.18 -21.25 -1.48
CA VAL A 352 -21.77 -20.90 -0.11
C VAL A 352 -23.01 -20.49 0.68
N ASP A 353 -23.31 -21.21 1.76
CA ASP A 353 -24.36 -20.85 2.71
C ASP A 353 -23.74 -19.92 3.79
N GLY A 354 -23.47 -18.69 3.39
CA GLY A 354 -22.79 -17.68 4.18
C GLY A 354 -22.04 -16.66 3.32
N THR A 355 -20.98 -16.07 3.88
CA THR A 355 -20.20 -14.99 3.26
C THR A 355 -18.95 -15.49 2.54
N VAL A 356 -18.75 -15.03 1.33
CA VAL A 356 -17.47 -15.17 0.61
C VAL A 356 -16.67 -13.89 0.79
N THR A 357 -15.52 -13.98 1.46
CA THR A 357 -14.57 -12.87 1.64
C THR A 357 -13.25 -13.21 0.95
N GLY A 358 -12.77 -12.34 0.05
CA GLY A 358 -11.51 -12.60 -0.63
C GLY A 358 -11.25 -11.70 -1.83
N TYR A 359 -10.29 -12.12 -2.67
CA TYR A 359 -9.91 -11.43 -3.90
C TYR A 359 -9.58 -12.40 -5.03
N GLY A 360 -9.61 -11.91 -6.29
CA GLY A 360 -9.26 -12.65 -7.49
C GLY A 360 -10.47 -12.99 -8.37
N TYR A 361 -10.46 -14.18 -8.97
CA TYR A 361 -11.47 -14.60 -9.95
C TYR A 361 -12.63 -15.36 -9.30
N PHE A 362 -13.66 -14.65 -8.84
CA PHE A 362 -14.84 -15.24 -8.18
C PHE A 362 -15.66 -16.11 -9.13
N SER A 363 -15.69 -15.76 -10.41
CA SER A 363 -16.24 -16.53 -11.51
C SER A 363 -15.39 -16.28 -12.76
N ARG A 364 -14.49 -17.23 -13.10
CA ARG A 364 -13.38 -17.00 -14.05
C ARG A 364 -13.75 -17.21 -15.51
N ASN A 365 -14.83 -17.90 -15.82
CA ASN A 365 -15.28 -18.13 -17.18
C ASN A 365 -16.81 -18.12 -17.25
N GLU A 366 -17.36 -18.01 -18.47
CA GLU A 366 -18.79 -17.86 -18.74
C GLU A 366 -19.69 -18.99 -18.18
N ASN A 367 -19.13 -20.17 -17.92
CA ASN A 367 -19.85 -21.34 -17.39
C ASN A 367 -19.67 -21.53 -15.87
N ALA A 368 -18.83 -20.73 -15.25
CA ALA A 368 -18.66 -20.75 -13.82
C ALA A 368 -19.82 -20.07 -13.10
N SER A 369 -20.14 -20.52 -11.88
CA SER A 369 -21.13 -19.86 -11.05
C SER A 369 -20.66 -19.74 -9.61
N LEU A 370 -21.06 -18.65 -8.95
CA LEU A 370 -20.96 -18.44 -7.51
C LEU A 370 -22.35 -18.05 -6.98
N THR A 371 -22.83 -18.76 -5.97
CA THR A 371 -24.02 -18.38 -5.20
C THR A 371 -23.62 -18.25 -3.73
N ALA A 372 -23.97 -17.15 -3.07
CA ALA A 372 -23.66 -16.92 -1.65
C ALA A 372 -24.65 -15.91 -1.04
N ASP A 373 -24.75 -15.87 0.30
CA ASP A 373 -25.53 -14.82 0.96
C ASP A 373 -24.86 -13.44 0.77
N LYS A 374 -23.52 -13.41 0.86
CA LYS A 374 -22.77 -12.17 0.70
C LYS A 374 -21.42 -12.39 0.01
N LEU A 375 -21.03 -11.43 -0.84
CA LEU A 375 -19.70 -11.35 -1.41
C LEU A 375 -18.98 -10.11 -0.89
N ILE A 376 -17.83 -10.29 -0.24
CA ILE A 376 -16.93 -9.21 0.20
C ILE A 376 -15.64 -9.29 -0.61
N VAL A 377 -15.47 -8.35 -1.53
CA VAL A 377 -14.25 -8.20 -2.32
C VAL A 377 -13.25 -7.37 -1.54
N THR A 378 -12.08 -7.96 -1.23
CA THR A 378 -11.04 -7.27 -0.47
C THR A 378 -10.16 -6.37 -1.36
N ALA A 379 -9.38 -5.47 -0.72
CA ALA A 379 -8.53 -4.51 -1.43
C ALA A 379 -7.31 -5.13 -2.15
N ASP A 380 -7.04 -6.41 -1.92
CA ASP A 380 -5.86 -7.09 -2.46
C ASP A 380 -6.07 -7.55 -3.91
N GLY A 381 -5.17 -7.15 -4.80
CA GLY A 381 -5.06 -7.66 -6.16
C GLY A 381 -6.16 -7.25 -7.15
N TRP A 382 -6.20 -7.96 -8.28
CA TRP A 382 -7.22 -7.81 -9.33
C TRP A 382 -8.41 -8.71 -9.06
N ASN A 383 -9.63 -8.15 -9.14
CA ASN A 383 -10.87 -8.89 -8.88
C ASN A 383 -11.73 -8.92 -10.14
N GLU A 384 -12.33 -10.08 -10.45
CA GLU A 384 -13.05 -10.29 -11.69
C GLU A 384 -14.24 -11.25 -11.55
N ILE A 385 -15.34 -10.91 -12.21
CA ILE A 385 -16.50 -11.76 -12.46
C ILE A 385 -16.69 -11.91 -13.97
N ASN A 386 -16.64 -13.13 -14.50
CA ASN A 386 -16.86 -13.44 -15.92
C ASN A 386 -18.03 -14.40 -16.15
N GLY A 387 -18.43 -15.21 -15.19
CA GLY A 387 -19.62 -16.10 -15.22
C GLY A 387 -20.73 -15.58 -14.29
N ALA A 388 -21.66 -16.47 -13.94
CA ALA A 388 -22.78 -16.10 -13.09
C ALA A 388 -22.34 -15.87 -11.62
N VAL A 389 -22.81 -14.79 -11.02
CA VAL A 389 -22.71 -14.53 -9.57
C VAL A 389 -24.09 -14.12 -9.08
N ASP A 390 -24.61 -14.84 -8.09
CA ASP A 390 -25.90 -14.62 -7.46
C ASP A 390 -25.70 -14.50 -5.95
N VAL A 391 -25.91 -13.30 -5.40
CA VAL A 391 -25.70 -12.96 -3.99
C VAL A 391 -26.78 -12.01 -3.48
N ASP A 392 -27.10 -12.12 -2.20
CA ASP A 392 -28.03 -11.14 -1.61
C ASP A 392 -27.37 -9.76 -1.48
N ASN A 393 -26.12 -9.71 -1.01
CA ASN A 393 -25.38 -8.46 -0.80
C ASN A 393 -23.96 -8.54 -1.34
N MET A 394 -23.40 -7.40 -1.77
CA MET A 394 -22.02 -7.30 -2.24
C MET A 394 -21.29 -6.07 -1.65
N ASP A 395 -20.10 -6.29 -1.08
CA ASP A 395 -19.20 -5.22 -0.63
C ASP A 395 -17.95 -5.20 -1.50
N VAL A 396 -17.70 -4.13 -2.23
CA VAL A 396 -16.55 -3.93 -3.12
C VAL A 396 -15.54 -3.01 -2.43
N ASN A 397 -14.56 -3.61 -1.74
CA ASN A 397 -13.49 -2.87 -1.05
C ASN A 397 -12.18 -2.81 -1.86
N GLY A 398 -12.11 -3.46 -3.00
CA GLY A 398 -11.00 -3.42 -3.96
C GLY A 398 -11.50 -3.22 -5.39
N THR A 399 -10.61 -2.85 -6.31
CA THR A 399 -10.99 -2.71 -7.73
C THR A 399 -11.53 -4.03 -8.28
N MET A 400 -12.72 -4.00 -8.87
CA MET A 400 -13.42 -5.16 -9.40
C MET A 400 -13.93 -4.93 -10.81
N ALA A 401 -13.69 -5.87 -11.72
CA ALA A 401 -14.20 -5.91 -13.07
C ALA A 401 -15.32 -6.95 -13.21
N VAL A 402 -16.45 -6.55 -13.81
CA VAL A 402 -17.59 -7.41 -14.16
C VAL A 402 -17.67 -7.50 -15.68
N LEU A 403 -17.31 -8.68 -16.20
CA LEU A 403 -17.25 -8.96 -17.67
C LEU A 403 -18.50 -9.69 -18.19
N THR A 404 -19.54 -9.78 -17.41
CA THR A 404 -20.77 -10.53 -17.68
C THR A 404 -22.01 -9.72 -17.34
N ASP A 405 -23.12 -10.03 -17.96
CA ASP A 405 -24.46 -9.55 -17.60
C ASP A 405 -25.19 -10.47 -16.57
N LYS A 406 -24.47 -11.48 -16.04
CA LYS A 406 -25.03 -12.50 -15.14
C LYS A 406 -24.67 -12.23 -13.65
N LEU A 407 -24.33 -10.99 -13.29
CA LEU A 407 -24.24 -10.56 -11.91
C LEU A 407 -25.64 -10.22 -11.40
N ASP A 408 -26.10 -10.92 -10.39
CA ASP A 408 -27.33 -10.65 -9.65
C ASP A 408 -27.01 -10.34 -8.20
N VAL A 409 -27.36 -9.15 -7.73
CA VAL A 409 -27.28 -8.73 -6.34
C VAL A 409 -28.70 -8.40 -5.89
N ALA A 410 -29.31 -9.28 -5.11
CA ALA A 410 -30.72 -9.23 -4.79
C ALA A 410 -31.11 -8.00 -3.94
N ASP A 411 -30.21 -7.52 -3.05
CA ASP A 411 -30.50 -6.38 -2.14
C ASP A 411 -29.52 -5.22 -2.37
N THR A 412 -28.34 -5.22 -1.76
CA THR A 412 -27.50 -4.03 -1.70
C THR A 412 -26.05 -4.28 -2.17
N THR A 413 -25.56 -3.38 -3.02
CA THR A 413 -24.14 -3.28 -3.40
C THR A 413 -23.49 -2.08 -2.72
N ASN A 414 -22.53 -2.32 -1.82
CA ASN A 414 -21.69 -1.29 -1.21
C ASN A 414 -20.40 -1.15 -2.00
N ILE A 415 -20.16 0.00 -2.60
CA ILE A 415 -18.98 0.30 -3.41
C ILE A 415 -18.08 1.23 -2.60
N ASN A 416 -16.99 0.68 -2.07
CA ASN A 416 -15.98 1.38 -1.27
C ASN A 416 -14.65 1.55 -2.03
N ALA A 417 -14.61 1.10 -3.29
CA ALA A 417 -13.48 1.22 -4.21
C ALA A 417 -13.99 1.40 -5.65
N ASN A 418 -13.36 0.78 -6.66
CA ASN A 418 -13.75 0.91 -8.05
C ASN A 418 -14.50 -0.34 -8.55
N LEU A 419 -15.77 -0.20 -8.94
CA LEU A 419 -16.57 -1.24 -9.61
C LEU A 419 -16.72 -0.89 -11.10
N GLN A 420 -16.27 -1.79 -11.97
CA GLN A 420 -16.22 -1.59 -13.41
C GLN A 420 -17.07 -2.64 -14.13
N PHE A 421 -18.13 -2.22 -14.83
CA PHE A 421 -18.87 -3.07 -15.75
C PHE A 421 -18.22 -3.01 -17.13
N ARG A 422 -17.66 -4.14 -17.59
CA ARG A 422 -16.88 -4.27 -18.84
C ARG A 422 -17.51 -5.22 -19.87
N ALA A 423 -18.74 -5.68 -19.66
CA ALA A 423 -19.41 -6.57 -20.59
C ALA A 423 -19.72 -5.84 -21.92
N GLU A 424 -19.16 -6.29 -23.04
CA GLU A 424 -19.25 -5.61 -24.35
C GLU A 424 -20.69 -5.44 -24.90
N SER A 425 -21.62 -6.33 -24.55
CA SER A 425 -22.99 -6.34 -25.10
C SER A 425 -24.06 -6.53 -24.03
N GLY A 426 -23.80 -6.12 -22.78
CA GLY A 426 -24.65 -6.44 -21.64
C GLY A 426 -25.41 -5.25 -21.07
N ASN A 427 -26.66 -5.51 -20.68
CA ASN A 427 -27.46 -4.62 -19.85
C ASN A 427 -27.30 -5.05 -18.40
N SER A 428 -26.37 -4.42 -17.68
CA SER A 428 -26.12 -4.70 -16.27
C SER A 428 -27.19 -4.09 -15.37
N LYS A 429 -27.50 -4.78 -14.25
CA LYS A 429 -28.48 -4.31 -13.27
C LYS A 429 -27.91 -4.42 -11.87
N LEU A 430 -28.21 -3.44 -11.02
CA LEU A 430 -28.04 -3.46 -9.58
C LEU A 430 -29.36 -3.09 -8.91
N ASN A 431 -29.60 -3.57 -7.69
CA ASN A 431 -30.76 -3.12 -6.93
C ASN A 431 -30.41 -1.85 -6.16
N ASN A 432 -30.18 -1.91 -4.85
CA ASN A 432 -29.72 -0.73 -4.10
C ASN A 432 -28.19 -0.57 -4.21
N VAL A 433 -27.72 0.67 -4.27
CA VAL A 433 -26.29 0.98 -4.37
C VAL A 433 -25.90 2.01 -3.30
N ASN A 434 -24.87 1.70 -2.52
CA ASN A 434 -24.18 2.67 -1.69
C ASN A 434 -22.82 2.97 -2.29
N LEU A 435 -22.60 4.16 -2.78
CA LEU A 435 -21.35 4.62 -3.37
C LEU A 435 -20.59 5.48 -2.35
N ASN A 436 -19.57 4.87 -1.72
CA ASN A 436 -18.90 5.44 -0.56
C ASN A 436 -17.51 5.96 -0.95
N ASN A 437 -17.41 7.22 -1.38
CA ASN A 437 -16.15 7.85 -1.81
C ASN A 437 -15.38 7.00 -2.83
N ALA A 438 -16.09 6.44 -3.81
CA ALA A 438 -15.62 5.39 -4.70
C ALA A 438 -16.05 5.68 -6.15
N SER A 439 -15.69 4.80 -7.09
CA SER A 439 -16.09 4.97 -8.47
C SER A 439 -16.90 3.78 -9.02
N LEU A 440 -17.96 4.11 -9.78
CA LEU A 440 -18.78 3.18 -10.54
C LEU A 440 -18.61 3.47 -12.02
N GLN A 441 -18.03 2.53 -12.77
CA GLN A 441 -17.68 2.71 -14.18
C GLN A 441 -18.50 1.79 -15.08
N VAL A 442 -19.05 2.34 -16.17
CA VAL A 442 -19.90 1.62 -17.11
C VAL A 442 -19.25 1.56 -18.48
N GLY A 443 -18.71 0.40 -18.84
CA GLY A 443 -18.16 0.09 -20.15
C GLY A 443 -19.11 -0.75 -21.04
N GLY A 444 -20.16 -1.37 -20.45
CA GLY A 444 -21.21 -2.09 -21.19
C GLY A 444 -22.20 -1.15 -21.89
N GLU A 445 -23.22 -1.71 -22.59
CA GLU A 445 -24.23 -0.90 -23.29
C GLU A 445 -25.10 -0.08 -22.31
N SER A 446 -25.44 -0.66 -21.15
CA SER A 446 -26.22 0.06 -20.14
C SER A 446 -26.01 -0.47 -18.73
N LEU A 447 -26.23 0.41 -17.75
CA LEU A 447 -26.41 0.06 -16.33
C LEU A 447 -27.74 0.64 -15.83
N THR A 448 -28.58 -0.22 -15.25
CA THR A 448 -29.82 0.19 -14.58
C THR A 448 -29.70 -0.11 -13.07
N ILE A 449 -29.85 0.92 -12.24
CA ILE A 449 -30.04 0.81 -10.79
C ILE A 449 -31.55 0.85 -10.53
N THR A 450 -32.13 -0.29 -10.13
CA THR A 450 -33.59 -0.46 -10.01
C THR A 450 -34.12 0.01 -8.64
N GLY A 451 -33.30 -0.04 -7.61
CA GLY A 451 -33.58 0.48 -6.27
C GLY A 451 -33.01 1.86 -6.03
N ASP A 452 -32.74 2.15 -4.76
CA ASP A 452 -32.18 3.43 -4.35
C ASP A 452 -30.65 3.47 -4.47
N MET A 453 -30.11 4.66 -4.75
CA MET A 453 -28.68 4.92 -4.77
C MET A 453 -28.34 5.96 -3.71
N ASN A 454 -27.46 5.61 -2.77
CA ASN A 454 -26.95 6.54 -1.75
C ASN A 454 -25.47 6.85 -1.99
N VAL A 455 -25.11 8.12 -1.95
CA VAL A 455 -23.75 8.62 -2.22
C VAL A 455 -23.20 9.31 -1.00
N THR A 456 -22.01 8.90 -0.57
CA THR A 456 -21.28 9.51 0.55
C THR A 456 -19.85 9.87 0.15
N GLY A 457 -19.26 10.84 0.89
CA GLY A 457 -17.89 11.28 0.65
C GLY A 457 -17.76 12.33 -0.46
N SER A 458 -16.58 12.92 -0.59
CA SER A 458 -16.31 14.07 -1.44
C SER A 458 -15.71 13.76 -2.80
N GLU A 459 -15.44 12.47 -3.10
CA GLU A 459 -14.76 12.04 -4.34
C GLU A 459 -15.48 10.89 -5.06
N ALA A 460 -16.80 10.74 -4.82
CA ALA A 460 -17.59 9.72 -5.51
C ALA A 460 -17.71 10.01 -7.01
N ARG A 461 -17.66 8.96 -7.83
CA ARG A 461 -17.70 9.08 -9.30
C ARG A 461 -18.64 8.06 -9.91
N PHE A 462 -19.36 8.49 -10.94
CA PHE A 462 -20.19 7.66 -11.78
C PHE A 462 -19.86 8.00 -13.24
N GLU A 463 -19.14 7.12 -13.94
CA GLU A 463 -18.59 7.44 -15.25
C GLU A 463 -18.85 6.36 -16.29
N THR A 464 -19.06 6.75 -17.55
CA THR A 464 -18.97 5.81 -18.67
C THR A 464 -17.52 5.60 -19.03
N TRP A 465 -17.18 4.40 -19.52
CA TRP A 465 -15.82 4.05 -19.90
C TRP A 465 -15.80 3.27 -21.21
N ASP A 466 -14.94 3.67 -22.15
CA ASP A 466 -14.77 2.97 -23.41
C ASP A 466 -13.56 2.03 -23.34
N TYR A 467 -13.82 0.80 -22.89
CA TYR A 467 -12.76 -0.21 -22.74
C TYR A 467 -12.17 -0.64 -24.09
N ASP A 468 -12.98 -0.66 -25.16
CA ASP A 468 -12.62 -1.25 -26.47
C ASP A 468 -12.39 -0.22 -27.58
N ASN A 469 -12.40 1.08 -27.28
CA ASN A 469 -12.41 2.17 -28.27
C ASN A 469 -13.50 2.00 -29.35
N THR A 470 -14.65 1.46 -28.98
CA THR A 470 -15.79 1.26 -29.90
C THR A 470 -16.64 2.51 -30.07
N ASN A 471 -16.46 3.53 -29.20
CA ASN A 471 -17.22 4.79 -29.16
C ASN A 471 -18.74 4.61 -29.23
N GLY A 472 -19.26 3.51 -28.70
CA GLY A 472 -20.71 3.26 -28.64
C GLY A 472 -21.37 4.06 -27.52
N ASP A 473 -22.58 4.58 -27.78
CA ASP A 473 -23.38 5.29 -26.80
C ASP A 473 -23.73 4.36 -25.62
N LYS A 474 -23.66 4.87 -24.40
CA LYS A 474 -23.97 4.15 -23.16
C LYS A 474 -25.20 4.76 -22.50
N LYS A 475 -26.00 3.91 -21.84
CA LYS A 475 -27.16 4.37 -21.05
C LYS A 475 -27.00 4.05 -19.58
N ILE A 476 -27.08 5.06 -18.73
CA ILE A 476 -27.15 4.93 -17.29
C ILE A 476 -28.56 5.34 -16.84
N GLU A 477 -29.21 4.51 -16.00
CA GLU A 477 -30.56 4.77 -15.52
C GLU A 477 -30.65 4.46 -14.01
N VAL A 478 -31.11 5.45 -13.22
CA VAL A 478 -31.44 5.29 -11.80
C VAL A 478 -32.95 5.40 -11.62
N GLN A 479 -33.62 4.29 -11.35
CA GLN A 479 -35.08 4.22 -11.25
C GLN A 479 -35.61 4.57 -9.85
N GLY A 480 -34.85 4.31 -8.78
CA GLY A 480 -35.16 4.70 -7.41
C GLY A 480 -34.74 6.14 -7.10
N ASN A 481 -34.55 6.43 -5.83
CA ASN A 481 -34.02 7.72 -5.39
C ASN A 481 -32.49 7.68 -5.44
N MET A 482 -31.88 8.72 -5.99
CA MET A 482 -30.45 8.96 -5.87
C MET A 482 -30.25 10.05 -4.81
N THR A 483 -29.70 9.70 -3.65
CA THR A 483 -29.50 10.62 -2.53
C THR A 483 -28.00 10.91 -2.37
N LEU A 484 -27.63 12.17 -2.39
CA LEU A 484 -26.32 12.64 -1.96
C LEU A 484 -26.45 13.11 -0.51
N GLU A 485 -25.69 12.46 0.38
CA GLU A 485 -25.70 12.81 1.80
C GLU A 485 -25.07 14.20 2.06
N GLU A 486 -25.24 14.72 3.27
CA GLU A 486 -24.71 16.04 3.67
C GLU A 486 -23.21 16.15 3.34
N GLY A 487 -22.83 17.16 2.55
CA GLY A 487 -21.47 17.40 2.10
C GLY A 487 -20.89 16.38 1.11
N ALA A 488 -21.69 15.44 0.63
CA ALA A 488 -21.24 14.47 -0.39
C ALA A 488 -21.07 15.13 -1.76
N SER A 489 -20.12 14.64 -2.55
CA SER A 489 -19.89 15.08 -3.92
C SER A 489 -19.89 13.90 -4.89
N LEU A 490 -20.67 14.00 -5.95
CA LEU A 490 -20.75 13.02 -7.03
C LEU A 490 -20.39 13.65 -8.37
N LEU A 491 -19.31 13.22 -8.96
CA LEU A 491 -18.94 13.54 -10.35
C LEU A 491 -19.53 12.50 -11.30
N ILE A 492 -20.32 12.95 -12.26
CA ILE A 492 -20.88 12.16 -13.37
C ILE A 492 -20.21 12.62 -14.65
N THR A 493 -19.52 11.72 -15.33
CA THR A 493 -18.75 12.04 -16.55
C THR A 493 -18.95 11.01 -17.66
N ASN A 494 -18.72 11.43 -18.91
CA ASN A 494 -18.86 10.62 -20.13
C ASN A 494 -17.53 10.52 -20.89
N SER A 495 -16.97 9.31 -21.02
CA SER A 495 -15.80 9.05 -21.88
C SER A 495 -16.12 8.34 -23.19
N THR A 496 -17.39 8.30 -23.59
CA THR A 496 -17.91 7.54 -24.72
C THR A 496 -18.65 8.43 -25.73
N GLY A 497 -19.42 7.87 -26.64
CA GLY A 497 -20.08 8.61 -27.69
C GLY A 497 -21.02 9.73 -27.21
N ALA A 498 -21.18 10.77 -28.04
CA ALA A 498 -22.01 11.94 -27.74
C ALA A 498 -23.51 11.63 -27.55
N GLY A 499 -23.99 10.43 -27.94
CA GLY A 499 -25.34 9.94 -27.69
C GLY A 499 -25.55 9.27 -26.35
N SER A 500 -24.50 9.13 -25.53
CA SER A 500 -24.61 8.53 -24.19
C SER A 500 -25.55 9.36 -23.31
N SER A 501 -26.34 8.67 -22.46
CA SER A 501 -27.34 9.33 -21.60
C SER A 501 -27.22 8.90 -20.14
N PHE A 502 -27.51 9.86 -19.25
CA PHE A 502 -27.77 9.64 -17.85
C PHE A 502 -29.21 10.03 -17.52
N GLU A 503 -29.96 9.11 -16.95
CA GLU A 503 -31.38 9.32 -16.61
C GLU A 503 -31.63 8.98 -15.14
N ALA A 504 -32.27 9.88 -14.37
CA ALA A 504 -32.68 9.62 -13.01
C ALA A 504 -34.15 10.03 -12.74
N ASN A 505 -34.88 9.21 -11.99
CA ASN A 505 -36.25 9.55 -11.64
C ASN A 505 -36.28 10.64 -10.57
N ASN A 506 -35.53 10.48 -9.47
CA ASN A 506 -35.52 11.41 -8.37
C ASN A 506 -34.10 11.57 -7.82
N ILE A 507 -33.62 12.82 -7.76
CA ILE A 507 -32.34 13.15 -7.12
C ILE A 507 -32.63 13.99 -5.88
N ILE A 508 -31.99 13.63 -4.77
CA ILE A 508 -32.09 14.32 -3.48
C ILE A 508 -30.68 14.80 -3.12
N LEU A 509 -30.51 16.11 -3.05
CA LEU A 509 -29.28 16.76 -2.67
C LEU A 509 -29.43 17.34 -1.27
N ASN A 510 -28.79 16.71 -0.29
CA ASN A 510 -28.77 17.20 1.08
C ASN A 510 -27.82 18.41 1.22
N GLU A 511 -27.87 19.09 2.37
CA GLU A 511 -27.13 20.32 2.62
C GLU A 511 -25.63 20.20 2.32
N GLY A 512 -25.11 21.13 1.53
CA GLY A 512 -23.68 21.17 1.15
C GLY A 512 -23.24 20.10 0.17
N SER A 513 -24.17 19.28 -0.37
CA SER A 513 -23.80 18.28 -1.37
C SER A 513 -23.61 18.88 -2.76
N THR A 514 -22.79 18.23 -3.59
CA THR A 514 -22.47 18.64 -4.97
C THR A 514 -22.76 17.54 -5.96
N LEU A 515 -23.63 17.81 -6.93
CA LEU A 515 -23.86 16.99 -8.11
C LEU A 515 -23.16 17.62 -9.31
N SER A 516 -22.22 16.94 -9.92
CA SER A 516 -21.44 17.48 -11.03
C SER A 516 -21.63 16.66 -12.32
N ASN A 517 -22.13 17.28 -13.38
CA ASN A 517 -22.05 16.82 -14.77
C ASN A 517 -20.99 17.66 -15.48
N SER A 518 -19.72 17.26 -15.36
CA SER A 518 -18.60 18.07 -15.82
C SER A 518 -17.48 17.28 -16.45
N GLU A 519 -16.56 17.98 -17.10
CA GLU A 519 -15.34 17.44 -17.67
C GLU A 519 -14.37 17.01 -16.56
N ARG A 520 -13.57 15.98 -16.81
CA ARG A 520 -12.47 15.60 -15.93
C ARG A 520 -11.15 15.61 -16.70
N TYR A 521 -10.20 16.37 -16.21
CA TYR A 521 -8.81 16.31 -16.64
C TYR A 521 -8.04 15.35 -15.75
N ALA A 522 -7.63 14.18 -16.28
CA ALA A 522 -6.62 13.36 -15.60
C ALA A 522 -5.22 13.81 -16.06
N SER A 523 -4.20 13.54 -15.21
CA SER A 523 -2.81 13.92 -15.47
C SER A 523 -2.15 13.24 -16.68
N SER A 524 -2.86 12.35 -17.41
CA SER A 524 -2.43 11.73 -18.66
C SER A 524 -3.41 12.08 -19.79
N LEU A 525 -2.88 12.38 -20.96
CA LEU A 525 -3.64 12.75 -22.16
C LEU A 525 -4.64 11.69 -22.65
N ASP A 526 -4.62 10.48 -22.08
CA ASP A 526 -5.48 9.35 -22.48
C ASP A 526 -6.75 9.20 -21.60
N ASP A 527 -6.93 10.03 -20.56
CA ASP A 527 -8.05 9.95 -19.59
C ASP A 527 -8.94 11.21 -19.58
N TYR A 528 -9.14 11.83 -20.74
CA TYR A 528 -10.07 12.96 -20.85
C TYR A 528 -11.50 12.46 -20.89
N THR A 529 -12.39 12.98 -20.04
CA THR A 529 -13.82 12.69 -20.03
C THR A 529 -14.62 13.98 -20.17
N ASP A 530 -15.69 13.96 -20.94
CA ASP A 530 -16.62 15.08 -21.16
C ASP A 530 -17.81 15.02 -20.20
N ALA A 531 -18.57 16.11 -20.11
CA ALA A 531 -19.90 16.12 -19.51
C ALA A 531 -20.90 15.36 -20.40
N PHE A 532 -21.99 14.81 -19.80
CA PHE A 532 -23.11 14.27 -20.57
C PHE A 532 -23.90 15.39 -21.25
N ASN A 533 -24.17 15.22 -22.53
CA ASN A 533 -25.07 16.09 -23.29
C ASN A 533 -26.53 15.61 -23.29
N ASN A 534 -26.83 14.43 -22.75
CA ASN A 534 -28.16 13.88 -22.54
C ASN A 534 -28.34 13.48 -21.07
N PHE A 535 -28.22 14.44 -20.16
CA PHE A 535 -28.48 14.26 -18.73
C PHE A 535 -29.91 14.66 -18.42
N SER A 536 -30.73 13.75 -17.90
CA SER A 536 -32.12 14.04 -17.56
C SER A 536 -32.50 13.56 -16.17
N VAL A 537 -33.23 14.39 -15.43
CA VAL A 537 -33.82 14.05 -14.15
C VAL A 537 -35.27 14.48 -14.08
N THR A 538 -36.17 13.57 -13.66
CA THR A 538 -37.60 13.90 -13.57
C THR A 538 -37.88 14.86 -12.43
N THR A 539 -37.32 14.62 -11.23
CA THR A 539 -37.44 15.52 -10.07
C THR A 539 -36.10 15.66 -9.37
N LEU A 540 -35.70 16.89 -9.11
CA LEU A 540 -34.53 17.21 -8.29
C LEU A 540 -34.96 17.99 -7.05
N ASN A 541 -34.60 17.53 -5.87
CA ASN A 541 -34.88 18.18 -4.58
C ASN A 541 -33.53 18.55 -3.93
N GLY A 542 -33.25 19.83 -3.81
CA GLY A 542 -31.97 20.32 -3.24
C GLY A 542 -32.19 21.29 -2.11
N THR A 543 -31.30 21.28 -1.12
CA THR A 543 -31.27 22.28 -0.06
C THR A 543 -29.84 22.72 0.17
N ASN A 544 -29.54 23.99 -0.11
CA ASN A 544 -28.20 24.55 -0.01
C ASN A 544 -27.14 23.63 -0.69
N ALA A 545 -27.50 23.16 -1.88
CA ALA A 545 -26.71 22.21 -2.66
C ALA A 545 -26.16 22.86 -3.93
N THR A 546 -25.09 22.29 -4.47
CA THR A 546 -24.49 22.76 -5.72
C THR A 546 -24.71 21.76 -6.87
N ILE A 547 -25.11 22.27 -8.02
CA ILE A 547 -25.27 21.55 -9.26
C ILE A 547 -24.25 22.10 -10.26
N VAL A 548 -23.18 21.37 -10.55
CA VAL A 548 -22.18 21.75 -11.55
C VAL A 548 -22.60 21.17 -12.89
N ASN A 549 -22.63 21.98 -13.95
CA ASN A 549 -22.97 21.49 -15.28
C ASN A 549 -22.15 22.14 -16.38
N ASP A 550 -21.44 21.29 -17.16
CA ASP A 550 -20.69 21.69 -18.36
C ASP A 550 -21.26 21.08 -19.66
N GLY A 551 -22.41 20.44 -19.58
CA GLY A 551 -23.11 19.82 -20.71
C GLY A 551 -24.56 20.30 -20.82
N ASN A 552 -25.43 19.45 -21.37
CA ASN A 552 -26.87 19.70 -21.41
C ASN A 552 -27.55 18.87 -20.30
N MET A 553 -28.32 19.56 -19.45
CA MET A 553 -29.07 18.92 -18.35
C MET A 553 -30.54 19.35 -18.40
N ASP A 554 -31.43 18.37 -18.42
CA ASP A 554 -32.88 18.58 -18.37
C ASP A 554 -33.44 18.20 -17.00
N ILE A 555 -33.99 19.15 -16.27
CA ILE A 555 -34.63 18.96 -14.96
C ILE A 555 -36.15 19.17 -15.14
N GLY A 556 -36.94 18.09 -15.02
CA GLY A 556 -38.38 18.18 -15.11
C GLY A 556 -38.99 19.07 -14.05
N THR A 557 -38.67 18.84 -12.77
CA THR A 557 -39.10 19.67 -11.63
C THR A 557 -37.93 19.87 -10.66
N LEU A 558 -37.63 21.13 -10.33
CA LEU A 558 -36.68 21.51 -9.29
C LEU A 558 -37.44 22.01 -8.05
N ASN A 559 -37.15 21.43 -6.89
CA ASN A 559 -37.70 21.83 -5.56
C ASN A 559 -36.57 22.17 -4.59
N GLY A 560 -36.92 22.89 -3.52
CA GLY A 560 -36.03 23.14 -2.38
C GLY A 560 -35.64 24.60 -2.18
N THR A 561 -34.49 24.84 -1.54
CA THR A 561 -34.07 26.18 -1.16
C THR A 561 -32.58 26.38 -1.33
N ASP A 562 -32.19 27.61 -1.72
CA ASP A 562 -30.85 28.15 -1.73
C ASP A 562 -29.84 27.24 -2.48
N ASN A 563 -30.27 26.65 -3.61
CA ASN A 563 -29.43 25.87 -4.46
C ASN A 563 -28.59 26.74 -5.41
N ASN A 564 -27.38 26.32 -5.69
CA ASN A 564 -26.45 26.96 -6.62
C ASN A 564 -26.24 26.10 -7.88
N ILE A 565 -26.35 26.70 -9.05
CA ILE A 565 -25.93 26.12 -10.32
C ILE A 565 -24.59 26.72 -10.69
N GLU A 566 -23.57 25.86 -10.80
CA GLU A 566 -22.22 26.28 -11.16
C GLU A 566 -21.89 25.95 -12.62
N VAL A 567 -21.31 26.91 -13.32
CA VAL A 567 -21.03 26.89 -14.76
C VAL A 567 -19.57 27.24 -14.98
N HIS A 568 -18.83 26.36 -15.68
CA HIS A 568 -17.42 26.58 -16.04
C HIS A 568 -17.24 27.21 -17.41
N SER A 569 -18.19 27.00 -18.35
CA SER A 569 -18.13 27.53 -19.69
C SER A 569 -19.49 27.99 -20.18
N LEU A 570 -19.60 29.24 -20.61
CA LEU A 570 -20.83 29.82 -21.13
C LEU A 570 -21.29 29.18 -22.48
N ASP A 571 -20.37 28.63 -23.25
CA ASP A 571 -20.65 28.05 -24.57
C ASP A 571 -21.11 26.59 -24.50
N LYS A 572 -20.82 25.89 -23.39
CA LYS A 572 -21.09 24.45 -23.25
C LYS A 572 -22.24 24.14 -22.31
N ALA A 573 -22.39 24.91 -21.24
CA ALA A 573 -23.37 24.65 -20.18
C ALA A 573 -24.77 25.10 -20.61
N GLN A 574 -25.75 24.18 -20.57
CA GLN A 574 -27.16 24.51 -20.71
C GLN A 574 -27.99 23.66 -19.76
N ILE A 575 -28.82 24.32 -18.92
CA ILE A 575 -29.76 23.65 -18.04
C ILE A 575 -31.16 24.11 -18.39
N THR A 576 -32.05 23.14 -18.69
CA THR A 576 -33.49 23.42 -18.90
C THR A 576 -34.24 22.93 -17.66
N ILE A 577 -35.01 23.81 -17.02
CA ILE A 577 -35.88 23.50 -15.89
C ILE A 577 -37.33 23.65 -16.31
N GLY A 578 -38.07 22.52 -16.37
CA GLY A 578 -39.48 22.52 -16.75
C GLY A 578 -40.34 23.28 -15.76
N ILE A 579 -40.25 22.95 -14.48
CA ILE A 579 -40.98 23.64 -13.39
C ILE A 579 -39.98 23.93 -12.25
N ASN A 580 -39.76 25.20 -11.93
CA ASN A 580 -38.97 25.61 -10.77
C ASN A 580 -39.86 26.00 -9.58
N ASN A 581 -39.92 25.13 -8.58
CA ASN A 581 -40.62 25.41 -7.30
C ASN A 581 -39.63 25.86 -6.20
N SER A 582 -38.32 25.87 -6.50
CA SER A 582 -37.31 26.25 -5.49
C SER A 582 -37.34 27.77 -5.22
N THR A 583 -36.74 28.16 -4.08
CA THR A 583 -36.51 29.54 -3.71
C THR A 583 -35.02 29.79 -3.48
N GLY A 584 -34.52 30.99 -3.78
CA GLY A 584 -33.12 31.32 -3.62
C GLY A 584 -32.19 30.66 -4.62
N LEU A 585 -32.70 30.18 -5.80
CA LEU A 585 -31.87 29.61 -6.83
C LEU A 585 -30.92 30.64 -7.41
N GLN A 586 -29.63 30.30 -7.42
CA GLN A 586 -28.53 31.12 -7.93
C GLN A 586 -27.79 30.41 -9.06
N VAL A 587 -27.27 31.20 -10.00
CA VAL A 587 -26.26 30.68 -10.94
C VAL A 587 -24.91 31.34 -10.65
N THR A 588 -23.86 30.51 -10.62
CA THR A 588 -22.48 30.95 -10.37
C THR A 588 -21.62 30.55 -11.57
N GLY A 589 -21.04 31.53 -12.25
CA GLY A 589 -19.95 31.30 -13.21
C GLY A 589 -18.63 31.21 -12.48
N THR A 590 -17.89 30.11 -12.70
CA THR A 590 -16.56 29.96 -12.15
C THR A 590 -15.58 31.00 -12.73
N SER A 591 -14.38 31.02 -12.22
CA SER A 591 -13.30 31.88 -12.73
C SER A 591 -13.05 31.71 -14.22
N GLU A 592 -13.19 30.50 -14.77
CA GLU A 592 -13.04 30.23 -16.21
C GLU A 592 -14.15 30.86 -17.05
N ALA A 593 -15.39 30.81 -16.58
CA ALA A 593 -16.52 31.49 -17.21
C ALA A 593 -16.35 33.01 -17.16
N THR A 594 -15.92 33.55 -16.02
CA THR A 594 -15.68 34.99 -15.81
C THR A 594 -14.52 35.52 -16.66
N ASP A 595 -13.52 34.70 -16.97
CA ASP A 595 -12.42 35.06 -17.89
C ASP A 595 -12.93 35.44 -19.29
N ASN A 596 -14.11 35.00 -19.68
CA ASN A 596 -14.74 35.34 -20.96
C ASN A 596 -15.60 36.62 -20.92
N PHE A 597 -15.73 37.28 -19.78
CA PHE A 597 -16.52 38.49 -19.63
C PHE A 597 -15.91 39.68 -20.42
N ASP A 598 -16.72 40.65 -20.79
CA ASP A 598 -16.34 41.88 -21.51
C ASP A 598 -16.47 43.10 -20.59
N GLN A 599 -15.35 43.75 -20.27
CA GLN A 599 -15.28 44.99 -19.50
C GLN A 599 -16.20 46.07 -20.02
N ASN A 600 -16.43 46.12 -21.35
CA ASN A 600 -17.29 47.11 -21.98
C ASN A 600 -18.77 46.71 -21.92
N ASN A 601 -19.11 45.47 -21.55
CA ASN A 601 -20.50 44.96 -21.49
C ASN A 601 -20.70 43.97 -20.35
N ILE A 602 -20.37 44.31 -19.13
CA ILE A 602 -20.51 43.44 -17.95
C ILE A 602 -21.93 42.94 -17.77
N LEU A 603 -22.93 43.82 -17.98
CA LEU A 603 -24.36 43.41 -17.92
C LEU A 603 -24.71 42.36 -18.94
N GLY A 604 -24.20 42.46 -20.16
CA GLY A 604 -24.40 41.42 -21.15
C GLY A 604 -23.75 40.11 -20.77
N SER A 605 -22.53 40.15 -20.27
CA SER A 605 -21.84 38.96 -19.80
C SER A 605 -22.54 38.26 -18.61
N LEU A 606 -23.10 39.01 -17.68
CA LEU A 606 -23.91 38.47 -16.57
C LEU A 606 -25.24 37.90 -17.09
N GLN A 607 -25.86 38.52 -18.12
CA GLN A 607 -27.06 37.98 -18.75
C GLN A 607 -26.75 36.67 -19.50
N ASP A 608 -25.65 36.60 -20.24
CA ASP A 608 -25.20 35.37 -20.92
C ASP A 608 -25.00 34.22 -19.90
N LEU A 609 -24.48 34.52 -18.69
CA LEU A 609 -24.39 33.56 -17.61
C LEU A 609 -25.76 33.15 -17.07
N ALA A 610 -26.70 34.10 -16.87
CA ALA A 610 -28.06 33.80 -16.44
C ALA A 610 -28.79 32.91 -17.49
N ASP A 611 -28.58 33.18 -18.76
CA ASP A 611 -29.23 32.49 -19.91
C ASP A 611 -28.73 31.05 -20.09
N THR A 612 -27.65 30.61 -19.38
CA THR A 612 -27.26 29.19 -19.32
C THR A 612 -28.31 28.34 -18.59
N VAL A 613 -29.24 28.96 -17.86
CA VAL A 613 -30.35 28.32 -17.14
C VAL A 613 -31.69 28.78 -17.70
N GLU A 614 -32.34 27.95 -18.52
CA GLU A 614 -33.67 28.19 -19.07
C GLU A 614 -34.75 27.65 -18.09
N ILE A 615 -35.60 28.50 -17.57
CA ILE A 615 -36.74 28.12 -16.69
C ILE A 615 -38.04 28.32 -17.45
N THR A 616 -38.76 27.22 -17.76
CA THR A 616 -40.00 27.25 -18.52
C THR A 616 -41.17 27.74 -17.69
N ASN A 617 -41.31 27.30 -16.41
CA ASN A 617 -42.37 27.66 -15.49
C ASN A 617 -41.86 27.78 -14.05
N GLY A 618 -42.52 28.63 -13.25
CA GLY A 618 -42.25 28.77 -11.81
C GLY A 618 -41.40 29.97 -11.47
N ASN A 619 -40.62 29.87 -10.39
CA ASN A 619 -39.74 30.94 -9.91
C ASN A 619 -38.55 31.12 -10.86
N GLN A 620 -38.09 32.36 -11.04
CA GLN A 620 -36.86 32.64 -11.81
C GLN A 620 -35.61 32.49 -10.89
N LEU A 621 -34.43 32.65 -11.46
CA LEU A 621 -33.17 32.81 -10.71
C LEU A 621 -33.33 33.98 -9.72
N ASN A 622 -32.70 33.86 -8.57
CA ASN A 622 -32.65 34.96 -7.60
C ASN A 622 -31.45 35.86 -7.88
N ASN A 623 -30.27 35.26 -8.07
CA ASN A 623 -29.03 35.96 -8.27
C ASN A 623 -28.16 35.30 -9.37
N VAL A 624 -27.31 36.14 -9.92
CA VAL A 624 -26.14 35.72 -10.75
C VAL A 624 -24.87 36.10 -10.00
N VAL A 625 -23.94 35.18 -9.91
CA VAL A 625 -22.62 35.38 -9.32
C VAL A 625 -21.56 34.99 -10.35
N ALA A 626 -20.61 35.87 -10.59
CA ALA A 626 -19.41 35.55 -11.35
C ALA A 626 -18.23 35.54 -10.39
N GLU A 627 -17.57 34.38 -10.24
CA GLU A 627 -16.37 34.28 -9.41
C GLU A 627 -15.22 35.15 -9.94
N GLU A 628 -14.21 35.34 -9.12
CA GLU A 628 -13.00 36.07 -9.48
C GLU A 628 -12.30 35.44 -10.71
N GLY A 629 -12.25 36.23 -11.83
CA GLY A 629 -11.57 35.88 -13.06
C GLY A 629 -10.13 36.40 -13.12
N LYS A 630 -9.54 36.44 -14.33
CA LYS A 630 -8.19 36.95 -14.57
C LYS A 630 -8.06 38.45 -14.24
N ILE A 631 -9.07 39.23 -14.61
CA ILE A 631 -9.06 40.69 -14.45
C ILE A 631 -10.15 41.17 -13.51
N PHE A 632 -11.34 40.56 -13.59
CA PHE A 632 -12.46 40.93 -12.73
C PHE A 632 -12.33 40.32 -11.35
N GLY A 633 -12.83 41.04 -10.32
CA GLY A 633 -13.15 40.49 -9.05
C GLY A 633 -14.44 39.65 -9.07
N GLU A 634 -14.93 39.26 -7.94
CA GLU A 634 -16.25 38.62 -7.83
C GLU A 634 -17.36 39.64 -8.15
N ILE A 635 -18.27 39.26 -9.07
CA ILE A 635 -19.38 40.11 -9.46
C ILE A 635 -20.70 39.45 -9.08
N THR A 636 -21.61 40.15 -8.42
CA THR A 636 -22.94 39.67 -8.05
C THR A 636 -24.02 40.62 -8.61
N ALA A 637 -25.17 40.04 -9.04
CA ALA A 637 -26.32 40.83 -9.46
C ALA A 637 -27.63 40.07 -9.19
N GLU A 638 -28.73 40.80 -8.94
CA GLU A 638 -30.06 40.25 -8.84
C GLU A 638 -30.65 39.95 -10.23
N VAL A 639 -31.59 39.00 -10.29
CA VAL A 639 -32.36 38.67 -11.50
C VAL A 639 -33.84 38.99 -11.26
N ASP A 640 -34.50 39.66 -12.19
CA ASP A 640 -35.90 40.01 -12.07
C ASP A 640 -36.85 38.82 -12.38
N ALA A 641 -38.16 39.00 -12.15
CA ALA A 641 -39.18 37.99 -12.40
C ALA A 641 -39.33 37.58 -13.87
N ASN A 642 -38.65 38.25 -14.81
CA ASN A 642 -38.65 37.93 -16.25
C ASN A 642 -37.34 37.25 -16.67
N GLY A 643 -36.41 36.97 -15.75
CA GLY A 643 -35.11 36.39 -16.02
C GLY A 643 -34.04 37.38 -16.44
N ASN A 644 -34.28 38.70 -16.32
CA ASN A 644 -33.26 39.69 -16.71
C ASN A 644 -32.42 40.15 -15.52
N VAL A 645 -31.12 40.31 -15.75
CA VAL A 645 -30.18 40.85 -14.76
C VAL A 645 -30.49 42.32 -14.49
N VAL A 646 -30.62 42.67 -13.24
CA VAL A 646 -30.96 44.03 -12.79
C VAL A 646 -29.74 44.94 -12.75
N ALA A 647 -29.61 45.87 -13.65
CA ALA A 647 -28.44 46.75 -13.79
C ALA A 647 -28.06 47.51 -12.53
N GLY A 648 -29.04 47.91 -11.70
CA GLY A 648 -28.81 48.69 -10.46
C GLY A 648 -28.36 47.85 -9.27
N SER A 649 -28.32 46.55 -9.40
CA SER A 649 -27.90 45.60 -8.33
C SER A 649 -26.50 45.03 -8.51
N VAL A 650 -25.79 45.41 -9.60
CA VAL A 650 -24.46 44.90 -9.88
C VAL A 650 -23.46 45.40 -8.84
N ILE A 651 -22.80 44.46 -8.17
CA ILE A 651 -21.74 44.75 -7.19
C ILE A 651 -20.50 43.95 -7.62
N GLU A 652 -19.36 44.62 -7.75
CA GLU A 652 -18.07 44.00 -8.02
C GLU A 652 -17.15 44.17 -6.80
N ASN A 653 -16.60 43.10 -6.29
CA ASN A 653 -15.56 43.06 -5.26
C ASN A 653 -14.18 43.09 -5.94
N GLY A 654 -13.12 43.57 -5.24
CA GLY A 654 -11.75 43.56 -5.78
C GLY A 654 -11.25 42.18 -6.17
N ASN A 655 -10.37 42.12 -7.16
CA ASN A 655 -9.67 40.89 -7.53
C ASN A 655 -8.50 40.65 -6.58
N ILE A 656 -8.65 39.68 -5.66
CA ILE A 656 -7.67 39.42 -4.59
C ILE A 656 -6.33 38.93 -5.14
N ALA A 657 -6.35 38.10 -6.19
CA ALA A 657 -5.11 37.64 -6.80
C ALA A 657 -4.32 38.80 -7.39
N ASN A 658 -4.98 39.70 -8.12
CA ASN A 658 -4.34 40.86 -8.72
C ASN A 658 -3.86 41.90 -7.68
N GLU A 659 -4.66 42.09 -6.62
CA GLU A 659 -4.24 42.89 -5.46
C GLU A 659 -2.98 42.31 -4.81
N GLY A 660 -2.95 41.00 -4.56
CA GLY A 660 -1.79 40.26 -4.04
C GLY A 660 -0.55 40.37 -4.93
N ILE A 661 -0.72 40.22 -6.26
CA ILE A 661 0.37 40.43 -7.24
C ILE A 661 0.89 41.87 -7.18
N THR A 662 -0.01 42.83 -7.07
CA THR A 662 0.34 44.27 -6.97
C THR A 662 1.12 44.54 -5.71
N GLU A 663 0.67 44.08 -4.55
CA GLU A 663 1.41 44.28 -3.29
C GLU A 663 2.74 43.53 -3.26
N LEU A 664 2.82 42.33 -3.86
CA LEU A 664 4.08 41.58 -4.00
C LEU A 664 5.07 42.28 -4.94
N ALA A 665 4.59 42.99 -5.97
CA ALA A 665 5.42 43.79 -6.83
C ALA A 665 6.21 44.85 -6.03
N ASN A 666 5.65 45.32 -4.91
CA ASN A 666 6.30 46.27 -4.01
C ASN A 666 7.36 45.66 -3.08
N VAL A 667 7.34 44.30 -2.92
CA VAL A 667 8.39 43.62 -2.13
C VAL A 667 9.79 43.85 -2.70
N ALA A 668 9.91 43.92 -4.03
CA ALA A 668 11.18 44.26 -4.68
C ALA A 668 11.67 45.64 -4.24
N PHE A 669 10.77 46.60 -4.16
CA PHE A 669 11.10 47.95 -3.67
C PHE A 669 11.47 47.93 -2.17
N MET A 670 10.71 47.23 -1.35
CA MET A 670 10.99 47.09 0.08
C MET A 670 12.36 46.44 0.32
N ALA A 671 12.67 45.35 -0.38
CA ALA A 671 13.97 44.70 -0.29
C ALA A 671 15.10 45.59 -0.74
N TRP A 672 14.92 46.33 -1.85
CA TRP A 672 15.89 47.28 -2.35
C TRP A 672 16.08 48.47 -1.40
N ARG A 673 15.01 49.08 -0.86
CA ARG A 673 15.04 50.16 0.13
C ARG A 673 15.71 49.70 1.43
N ALA A 674 15.46 48.48 1.91
CA ALA A 674 16.09 47.90 3.09
C ALA A 674 17.61 47.70 2.95
N GLU A 675 18.13 47.75 1.73
CA GLU A 675 19.58 47.70 1.48
C GLU A 675 20.26 49.08 1.50
N ASN A 676 19.51 50.20 1.62
CA ASN A 676 20.06 51.55 1.79
C ASN A 676 20.55 51.68 3.24
N ASP A 677 21.85 51.97 3.38
CA ASP A 677 22.52 51.92 4.67
C ASP A 677 23.02 53.27 5.09
N GLU A 678 23.06 53.51 6.41
CA GLU A 678 23.87 54.56 7.01
C GLU A 678 25.36 54.19 7.05
N MET A 679 26.24 55.18 7.17
CA MET A 679 27.69 54.94 7.29
C MET A 679 28.00 53.98 8.46
N HIS A 680 27.41 54.19 9.62
CA HIS A 680 27.65 53.37 10.82
C HIS A 680 27.23 51.91 10.65
N GLN A 681 26.13 51.62 9.95
CA GLN A 681 25.67 50.29 9.65
C GLN A 681 26.60 49.54 8.71
N ARG A 682 27.22 50.24 7.77
CA ARG A 682 28.11 49.65 6.75
C ARG A 682 29.52 49.42 7.26
N MET A 683 30.09 50.38 7.99
CA MET A 683 31.50 50.44 8.31
C MET A 683 31.83 50.38 9.81
N GLY A 684 30.83 50.45 10.68
CA GLY A 684 31.02 50.61 12.11
C GLY A 684 31.60 51.97 12.45
N GLU A 685 32.33 52.10 13.55
CA GLU A 685 32.99 53.34 13.96
C GLU A 685 34.37 53.53 13.27
N LEU A 686 34.35 54.10 12.08
CA LEU A 686 35.57 54.33 11.27
C LEU A 686 36.59 55.21 11.94
N ARG A 687 36.20 56.09 12.87
CA ARG A 687 37.11 56.97 13.64
C ARG A 687 38.03 56.15 14.54
N SER A 688 37.73 54.92 14.91
CA SER A 688 38.59 54.07 15.68
C SER A 688 39.54 53.21 14.84
N SER A 689 39.42 53.26 13.49
CA SER A 689 40.32 52.59 12.57
C SER A 689 41.70 53.19 12.58
N ASN A 690 42.72 52.41 12.81
CA ASN A 690 44.15 52.84 12.81
C ASN A 690 44.89 52.43 11.51
N GLY A 691 44.21 51.70 10.59
CA GLY A 691 44.78 51.18 9.32
C GLY A 691 44.63 52.12 8.15
N GLU A 692 45.50 51.98 7.13
CA GLU A 692 45.39 52.69 5.85
C GLU A 692 44.36 52.03 4.95
N ALA A 693 44.05 50.74 5.19
CA ALA A 693 43.04 49.92 4.45
C ALA A 693 42.28 48.96 5.37
N GLY A 694 41.07 48.54 4.98
CA GLY A 694 40.28 47.62 5.75
C GLY A 694 39.42 46.71 4.89
N ILE A 695 39.22 45.49 5.36
CA ILE A 695 38.20 44.56 4.85
C ILE A 695 37.12 44.46 5.88
N TRP A 696 35.86 44.55 5.44
CA TRP A 696 34.74 44.37 6.33
C TRP A 696 33.76 43.35 5.79
N ALA A 697 33.08 42.64 6.69
CA ALA A 697 31.98 41.74 6.37
C ALA A 697 30.84 41.98 7.34
N ARG A 698 29.58 41.90 6.85
CA ARG A 698 28.40 42.01 7.71
C ARG A 698 27.26 41.15 7.27
N MET A 699 26.37 40.86 8.21
CA MET A 699 25.08 40.23 8.04
C MET A 699 24.01 41.14 8.63
N LYS A 700 22.95 41.38 7.85
CA LYS A 700 21.73 42.05 8.28
C LYS A 700 20.58 41.07 8.14
N ARG A 701 19.70 41.00 9.14
CA ARG A 701 18.46 40.22 9.07
C ARG A 701 17.33 41.01 9.69
N GLY A 702 16.15 40.96 9.05
CA GLY A 702 14.99 41.71 9.50
C GLY A 702 13.69 41.17 8.91
N GLU A 703 12.61 41.83 9.27
CA GLU A 703 11.28 41.64 8.75
C GLU A 703 10.72 42.99 8.32
N SER A 704 10.15 43.06 7.11
CA SER A 704 9.35 44.20 6.65
C SER A 704 7.89 43.78 6.54
N LYS A 705 6.98 44.68 6.84
CA LYS A 705 5.54 44.50 6.67
C LYS A 705 4.96 45.62 5.81
N TYR A 706 3.98 45.27 4.97
CA TYR A 706 3.37 46.24 4.05
C TYR A 706 1.94 45.81 3.67
N GLY A 707 1.09 46.79 3.37
CA GLY A 707 -0.15 46.67 2.65
C GLY A 707 -1.33 46.16 3.46
N ASP A 708 -2.49 46.23 2.88
CA ASP A 708 -3.75 45.82 3.47
C ASP A 708 -3.83 44.28 3.65
N MET A 709 -3.05 43.52 2.88
CA MET A 709 -2.92 42.09 3.00
C MET A 709 -1.92 41.61 4.07
N ASP A 710 -1.27 42.54 4.82
CA ASP A 710 -0.28 42.26 5.89
C ASP A 710 0.89 41.41 5.37
N ILE A 711 1.44 41.73 4.17
CA ILE A 711 2.59 41.00 3.61
C ILE A 711 3.78 41.15 4.56
N LYS A 712 4.35 40.00 4.94
CA LYS A 712 5.54 39.89 5.78
C LYS A 712 6.70 39.39 4.95
N ASN A 713 7.73 40.20 4.75
CA ASN A 713 8.95 39.79 4.08
C ASN A 713 10.09 39.63 5.09
N GLN A 714 10.53 38.40 5.34
CA GLN A 714 11.72 38.14 6.16
C GLN A 714 12.94 38.00 5.27
N TYR A 715 13.96 38.83 5.53
CA TYR A 715 15.16 38.89 4.69
C TYR A 715 16.46 38.72 5.47
N SER A 716 17.50 38.25 4.76
CA SER A 716 18.88 38.18 5.21
C SER A 716 19.81 38.74 4.13
N THR A 717 20.61 39.70 4.51
CA THR A 717 21.61 40.33 3.62
C THR A 717 23.03 40.02 4.11
N TYR A 718 23.85 39.54 3.22
CA TYR A 718 25.27 39.28 3.45
C TYR A 718 26.08 40.27 2.60
N GLN A 719 27.06 40.94 3.21
CA GLN A 719 27.90 41.91 2.51
C GLN A 719 29.37 41.68 2.83
N LEU A 720 30.23 41.96 1.84
CA LEU A 720 31.68 41.94 1.95
C LEU A 720 32.22 43.14 1.22
N GLY A 721 33.12 43.89 1.85
CA GLY A 721 33.72 45.08 1.23
C GLY A 721 35.18 45.33 1.62
N TYR A 722 35.77 46.28 0.88
CA TYR A 722 37.12 46.76 1.07
C TYR A 722 37.13 48.27 0.88
N ASP A 723 37.93 48.96 1.69
CA ASP A 723 38.21 50.37 1.54
C ASP A 723 39.67 50.70 1.88
N GLU A 724 40.11 51.85 1.37
CA GLU A 724 41.48 52.32 1.51
C GLU A 724 41.49 53.85 1.67
N LYS A 725 42.35 54.31 2.53
CA LYS A 725 42.57 55.72 2.75
C LYS A 725 43.31 56.33 1.56
N VAL A 726 42.88 57.49 1.08
CA VAL A 726 43.49 58.19 -0.08
C VAL A 726 44.70 58.97 0.34
N GLY A 727 45.87 58.31 0.35
CA GLY A 727 47.15 58.97 0.77
C GLY A 727 47.05 59.65 2.16
N ASP A 728 47.56 60.81 2.35
CA ASP A 728 47.50 61.54 3.63
C ASP A 728 46.16 62.29 3.83
N SER A 729 45.14 62.06 2.98
CA SER A 729 43.86 62.77 3.10
C SER A 729 42.96 62.05 4.15
N ASN A 730 41.89 62.70 4.56
CA ASN A 730 40.88 62.19 5.44
C ASN A 730 39.78 61.44 4.67
N TRP A 731 40.00 61.12 3.41
CA TRP A 731 39.08 60.32 2.58
C TRP A 731 39.43 58.86 2.58
N TYR A 732 38.41 58.01 2.79
CA TYR A 732 38.40 56.55 2.52
C TYR A 732 37.57 56.30 1.27
N ILE A 733 38.05 55.51 0.34
CA ILE A 733 37.29 55.07 -0.83
C ILE A 733 37.18 53.52 -0.82
N GLY A 734 36.06 53.05 -1.15
CA GLY A 734 35.84 51.60 -1.08
C GLY A 734 34.69 51.10 -1.96
N GLY A 735 34.51 49.80 -1.89
CA GLY A 735 33.41 49.11 -2.56
C GLY A 735 33.06 47.79 -1.88
N GLY A 736 31.90 47.31 -2.16
CA GLY A 736 31.42 46.05 -1.60
C GLY A 736 30.41 45.34 -2.50
N ILE A 737 30.25 44.08 -2.25
CA ILE A 737 29.22 43.22 -2.86
C ILE A 737 28.20 42.79 -1.82
N SER A 738 26.95 42.67 -2.21
CA SER A 738 25.86 42.21 -1.35
C SER A 738 25.05 41.04 -1.98
N ARG A 739 24.55 40.17 -1.13
CA ARG A 739 23.54 39.16 -1.47
C ARG A 739 22.43 39.23 -0.44
N THR A 740 21.20 39.49 -0.90
CA THR A 740 20.01 39.47 -0.06
C THR A 740 19.11 38.31 -0.51
N GLU A 741 18.52 37.61 0.43
CA GLU A 741 17.50 36.56 0.24
C GLU A 741 16.35 36.87 1.17
N GLY A 742 15.14 36.95 0.64
CA GLY A 742 13.92 37.20 1.39
C GLY A 742 12.78 36.27 1.01
N LYS A 743 11.88 36.05 1.98
CA LYS A 743 10.64 35.29 1.80
C LYS A 743 9.47 36.10 2.29
N SER A 744 8.48 36.24 1.42
CA SER A 744 7.23 36.92 1.71
C SER A 744 6.11 35.92 1.99
N SER A 745 5.22 36.26 2.90
CA SER A 745 4.01 35.46 3.19
C SER A 745 2.86 36.37 3.59
N PHE A 746 1.65 35.99 3.15
CA PHE A 746 0.40 36.66 3.49
C PHE A 746 -0.76 35.63 3.37
N ALA A 747 -2.01 36.03 3.64
CA ALA A 747 -3.14 35.08 3.74
C ALA A 747 -3.41 34.31 2.42
N THR A 748 -3.19 34.93 1.26
CA THR A 748 -3.55 34.39 -0.05
C THR A 748 -2.34 34.15 -0.94
N GLY A 749 -1.11 34.10 -0.37
CA GLY A 749 0.05 33.83 -1.19
C GLY A 749 1.38 33.89 -0.47
N SER A 750 2.42 33.70 -1.26
CA SER A 750 3.82 33.79 -0.84
C SER A 750 4.72 34.31 -1.97
N GLY A 751 5.92 34.73 -1.62
CA GLY A 751 6.92 35.16 -2.60
C GLY A 751 8.33 34.94 -2.09
N GLU A 752 9.26 34.80 -3.01
CA GLU A 752 10.70 34.78 -2.73
C GLU A 752 11.36 35.90 -3.51
N ASN A 753 12.28 36.59 -2.86
CA ASN A 753 13.06 37.63 -3.49
C ASN A 753 14.56 37.44 -3.24
N GLN A 754 15.35 37.68 -4.27
CA GLN A 754 16.80 37.59 -4.19
C GLN A 754 17.41 38.81 -4.83
N SER A 755 18.38 39.44 -4.16
CA SER A 755 19.17 40.52 -4.82
C SER A 755 20.66 40.21 -4.78
N THR A 756 21.35 40.70 -5.81
CA THR A 756 22.81 40.75 -5.84
C THR A 756 23.22 42.17 -6.17
N GLY A 757 23.94 42.80 -5.24
CA GLY A 757 24.30 44.19 -5.31
C GLY A 757 25.79 44.45 -5.36
N PHE A 758 26.16 45.64 -5.86
CA PHE A 758 27.49 46.21 -5.84
C PHE A 758 27.41 47.68 -5.39
N THR A 759 28.23 48.06 -4.42
CA THR A 759 28.27 49.40 -3.86
C THR A 759 29.69 49.96 -3.99
N VAL A 760 29.81 51.23 -4.37
CA VAL A 760 31.05 52.04 -4.26
C VAL A 760 30.76 53.22 -3.34
N TYR A 761 31.73 53.61 -2.55
CA TYR A 761 31.55 54.69 -1.61
C TYR A 761 32.85 55.49 -1.37
N GLY A 762 32.70 56.75 -0.90
CA GLY A 762 33.73 57.56 -0.41
C GLY A 762 33.34 58.28 0.90
N THR A 763 34.11 58.06 1.96
CA THR A 763 33.81 58.57 3.29
C THR A 763 34.95 59.54 3.72
N TYR A 764 34.59 60.77 4.03
CA TYR A 764 35.53 61.80 4.62
C TYR A 764 35.29 61.82 6.13
N VAL A 765 36.36 61.72 6.92
CA VAL A 765 36.28 61.72 8.37
C VAL A 765 37.27 62.77 8.86
N ALA A 766 36.77 63.95 9.41
CA ALA A 766 37.54 65.01 9.93
C ALA A 766 37.96 64.83 11.39
N ASP A 767 39.06 65.39 11.79
CA ASP A 767 39.62 65.37 13.17
C ASP A 767 38.68 65.99 14.20
N ASP A 768 37.79 66.92 13.77
CA ASP A 768 36.82 67.65 14.62
C ASP A 768 35.48 66.92 14.77
N GLY A 769 35.43 65.65 14.33
CA GLY A 769 34.25 64.75 14.46
C GLY A 769 33.24 64.83 13.32
N GLN A 770 33.46 65.69 12.31
CA GLN A 770 32.59 65.76 11.14
C GLN A 770 32.90 64.56 10.19
N TYR A 771 31.87 64.11 9.51
CA TYR A 771 32.02 63.19 8.39
C TYR A 771 31.08 63.51 7.23
N VAL A 772 31.45 63.10 6.05
CA VAL A 772 30.65 63.06 4.83
C VAL A 772 30.78 61.66 4.22
N ASP A 773 29.68 61.03 3.97
CA ASP A 773 29.63 59.76 3.28
C ASP A 773 28.83 59.86 1.98
N LEU A 774 29.46 59.43 0.89
CA LEU A 774 28.88 59.40 -0.44
C LEU A 774 28.86 57.96 -0.92
N SER A 775 27.70 57.44 -1.35
CA SER A 775 27.62 56.07 -1.89
C SER A 775 26.79 55.97 -3.18
N ALA A 776 27.18 55.05 -4.02
CA ALA A 776 26.43 54.67 -5.22
C ALA A 776 26.30 53.15 -5.26
N LYS A 777 25.08 52.70 -5.43
CA LYS A 777 24.71 51.26 -5.42
C LYS A 777 23.99 50.87 -6.68
N TYR A 778 24.26 49.65 -7.13
CA TYR A 778 23.47 48.92 -8.13
C TYR A 778 23.10 47.56 -7.57
N ALA A 779 21.87 47.15 -7.78
CA ALA A 779 21.41 45.80 -7.43
C ALA A 779 20.50 45.22 -8.53
N ARG A 780 20.65 43.93 -8.76
CA ARG A 780 19.72 43.13 -9.58
C ARG A 780 18.86 42.31 -8.64
N LEU A 781 17.56 42.42 -8.80
CA LEU A 781 16.55 41.77 -7.98
C LEU A 781 15.80 40.76 -8.84
N ASP A 782 15.79 39.50 -8.44
CA ASP A 782 14.98 38.40 -9.02
C ASP A 782 13.87 38.07 -8.01
N ASN A 783 12.62 38.01 -8.45
CA ASN A 783 11.43 37.84 -7.62
C ASN A 783 10.55 36.71 -8.21
N GLU A 784 9.98 35.89 -7.35
CA GLU A 784 9.05 34.83 -7.66
C GLU A 784 7.88 34.90 -6.69
N PHE A 785 6.67 34.49 -7.14
CA PHE A 785 5.48 34.49 -6.30
C PHE A 785 4.45 33.41 -6.69
N ASP A 786 3.67 33.03 -5.68
CA ASP A 786 2.48 32.18 -5.78
C ASP A 786 1.33 32.90 -5.07
N VAL A 787 0.24 33.18 -5.77
CA VAL A 787 -0.93 33.89 -5.24
C VAL A 787 -2.21 33.14 -5.56
N PHE A 788 -3.14 33.10 -4.62
CA PHE A 788 -4.42 32.43 -4.76
C PHE A 788 -5.58 33.45 -4.76
N GLY A 789 -6.47 33.32 -5.72
CA GLY A 789 -7.72 34.05 -5.77
C GLY A 789 -8.77 33.54 -4.76
N ARG A 790 -9.96 34.15 -4.68
CA ARG A 790 -11.07 33.74 -3.80
C ARG A 790 -11.51 32.30 -4.02
N SER A 791 -11.52 31.85 -5.27
CA SER A 791 -11.85 30.47 -5.66
C SER A 791 -10.71 29.47 -5.44
N GLY A 792 -9.58 29.91 -4.87
CA GLY A 792 -8.40 29.06 -4.64
C GLY A 792 -7.56 28.80 -5.90
N ILE A 793 -7.85 29.46 -7.02
CA ILE A 793 -7.06 29.32 -8.25
C ILE A 793 -5.71 30.02 -8.07
N GLU A 794 -4.63 29.29 -8.36
CA GLU A 794 -3.25 29.74 -8.23
C GLU A 794 -2.82 30.59 -9.44
N SER A 795 -2.14 31.69 -9.17
CA SER A 795 -1.46 32.51 -10.16
C SER A 795 0.01 32.66 -9.75
N THR A 796 0.92 32.13 -10.56
CA THR A 796 2.36 32.21 -10.31
C THR A 796 3.04 33.15 -11.29
N GLY A 797 4.17 33.69 -10.90
CA GLY A 797 4.99 34.51 -11.79
C GLY A 797 6.39 34.77 -11.28
N ASP A 798 7.28 35.10 -12.22
CA ASP A 798 8.65 35.52 -11.93
C ASP A 798 8.96 36.79 -12.70
N TYR A 799 9.71 37.70 -12.05
CA TYR A 799 10.10 38.94 -12.69
C TYR A 799 11.42 39.47 -12.13
N ARG A 800 11.97 40.48 -12.84
CA ARG A 800 13.27 41.05 -12.51
C ARG A 800 13.22 42.56 -12.59
N ASN A 801 13.84 43.21 -11.56
CA ASN A 801 14.11 44.62 -11.54
C ASN A 801 15.62 44.89 -11.42
N ASN A 802 16.05 46.12 -11.81
CA ASN A 802 17.37 46.65 -11.53
C ASN A 802 17.21 47.90 -10.68
N GLY A 803 17.92 47.97 -9.56
CA GLY A 803 17.88 49.07 -8.63
C GLY A 803 19.18 49.88 -8.69
N TYR A 804 19.06 51.24 -8.64
CA TYR A 804 20.17 52.16 -8.53
C TYR A 804 19.90 53.07 -7.34
N ALA A 805 20.92 53.36 -6.51
CA ALA A 805 20.81 54.31 -5.41
C ALA A 805 22.06 55.19 -5.31
N PHE A 806 21.81 56.44 -4.95
CA PHE A 806 22.85 57.43 -4.65
C PHE A 806 22.54 58.07 -3.31
N SER A 807 23.46 58.02 -2.35
CA SER A 807 23.26 58.57 -1.02
C SER A 807 24.36 59.56 -0.66
N ALA A 808 23.97 60.60 0.02
CA ALA A 808 24.88 61.55 0.63
C ALA A 808 24.48 61.82 2.10
N GLU A 809 25.37 61.53 3.03
CA GLU A 809 25.18 61.68 4.47
C GLU A 809 26.20 62.64 5.03
N TYR A 810 25.77 63.47 5.95
CA TYR A 810 26.65 64.37 6.76
C TYR A 810 26.28 64.18 8.23
N GLY A 811 27.29 64.03 9.10
CA GLY A 811 27.12 64.01 10.53
C GLY A 811 28.28 64.60 11.26
N LYS A 812 28.05 64.99 12.52
CA LYS A 812 29.08 65.50 13.38
C LYS A 812 28.97 64.93 14.80
N ARG A 813 29.98 64.22 15.21
CA ARG A 813 30.11 63.72 16.59
C ARG A 813 30.60 64.94 17.46
N ILE A 814 29.88 65.20 18.55
CA ILE A 814 30.13 66.26 19.51
C ILE A 814 30.31 65.59 20.87
N GLU A 815 31.47 65.72 21.45
CA GLU A 815 31.82 65.25 22.79
C GLU A 815 31.07 66.04 23.86
N ALA A 816 30.24 65.35 24.68
CA ALA A 816 29.42 65.98 25.74
C ALA A 816 30.04 65.91 27.14
N GLY A 817 31.27 65.37 27.26
CA GLY A 817 31.98 65.16 28.55
C GLY A 817 31.61 63.83 29.25
N ASN A 818 32.54 63.37 30.10
CA ASN A 818 32.42 62.09 30.79
C ASN A 818 32.21 60.85 29.83
N ASP A 819 32.92 60.90 28.71
CA ASP A 819 32.86 59.87 27.64
C ASP A 819 31.53 59.76 26.92
N PHE A 820 30.60 60.70 27.14
CA PHE A 820 29.36 60.83 26.37
C PHE A 820 29.54 61.65 25.12
N TRP A 821 28.84 61.30 24.07
CA TRP A 821 28.82 62.02 22.82
C TRP A 821 27.39 62.06 22.24
N VAL A 822 27.17 63.02 21.38
CA VAL A 822 25.96 63.14 20.57
C VAL A 822 26.37 63.39 19.11
N GLU A 823 25.54 62.82 18.19
CA GLU A 823 25.86 62.97 16.75
C GLU A 823 24.56 63.22 15.96
N PRO A 824 24.28 64.49 15.63
CA PRO A 824 23.26 64.80 14.65
C PRO A 824 23.72 64.42 13.25
N GLN A 825 22.71 63.90 12.48
CA GLN A 825 22.94 63.35 11.14
C GLN A 825 21.85 63.83 10.18
N VAL A 826 22.26 64.07 8.92
CA VAL A 826 21.33 64.32 7.81
C VAL A 826 21.76 63.51 6.61
N GLN A 827 20.82 62.94 5.93
CA GLN A 827 21.07 62.08 4.75
C GLN A 827 19.99 62.35 3.70
N LEU A 828 20.43 62.35 2.44
CA LEU A 828 19.53 62.35 1.28
C LEU A 828 19.91 61.15 0.38
N THR A 829 18.93 60.33 0.09
CA THR A 829 19.10 59.16 -0.78
C THR A 829 18.12 59.26 -1.94
N TYR A 830 18.65 59.26 -3.16
CA TYR A 830 17.86 59.02 -4.39
C TYR A 830 17.98 57.56 -4.79
N GLY A 831 16.86 56.94 -5.11
CA GLY A 831 16.76 55.58 -5.58
C GLY A 831 15.88 55.48 -6.81
N HIS A 832 16.21 54.52 -7.66
CA HIS A 832 15.43 54.17 -8.85
C HIS A 832 15.36 52.67 -8.99
N LEU A 833 14.13 52.11 -9.07
CA LEU A 833 13.86 50.71 -9.40
C LEU A 833 13.26 50.65 -10.80
N SER A 834 13.88 49.89 -11.70
CA SER A 834 13.44 49.77 -13.09
C SER A 834 12.05 49.09 -13.19
N SER A 835 11.32 49.39 -14.27
CA SER A 835 10.09 48.70 -14.63
C SER A 835 10.31 47.21 -14.79
N ALA A 836 9.22 46.41 -14.59
CA ALA A 836 9.16 44.98 -14.89
C ALA A 836 7.98 44.68 -15.82
N ASN A 837 8.16 43.71 -16.71
CA ASN A 837 7.12 43.17 -17.59
C ASN A 837 7.21 41.65 -17.62
N TYR A 838 6.13 40.98 -17.31
CA TYR A 838 6.05 39.52 -17.26
C TYR A 838 4.63 39.02 -17.53
N THR A 839 4.47 37.72 -17.63
CA THR A 839 3.14 37.08 -17.80
C THR A 839 3.00 36.02 -16.73
N THR A 840 1.88 36.00 -16.02
CA THR A 840 1.59 35.01 -15.00
C THR A 840 1.22 33.65 -15.60
N SER A 841 1.17 32.58 -14.79
CA SER A 841 0.69 31.24 -15.20
C SER A 841 -0.74 31.24 -15.74
N ARG A 842 -1.56 32.26 -15.42
CA ARG A 842 -2.92 32.46 -15.93
C ARG A 842 -2.98 33.31 -17.21
N ASP A 843 -1.88 33.53 -17.90
CA ASP A 843 -1.77 34.39 -19.10
C ASP A 843 -2.15 35.88 -18.87
N VAL A 844 -2.06 36.37 -17.63
CA VAL A 844 -2.20 37.80 -17.33
C VAL A 844 -0.85 38.48 -17.57
N ARG A 845 -0.83 39.41 -18.50
CA ARG A 845 0.35 40.28 -18.71
C ARG A 845 0.40 41.39 -17.65
N VAL A 846 1.44 41.41 -16.86
CA VAL A 846 1.70 42.43 -15.83
C VAL A 846 2.78 43.40 -16.31
N THR A 847 2.52 44.70 -16.23
CA THR A 847 3.47 45.77 -16.47
C THR A 847 3.52 46.61 -15.21
N GLN A 848 4.65 46.56 -14.51
CA GLN A 848 4.96 47.42 -13.38
C GLN A 848 5.82 48.61 -13.90
N ASP A 849 5.38 49.82 -13.65
CA ASP A 849 6.17 51.00 -13.99
C ASP A 849 7.44 51.10 -13.12
N ALA A 850 8.41 51.88 -13.56
CA ALA A 850 9.59 52.18 -12.76
C ALA A 850 9.19 53.01 -11.55
N MET A 851 9.90 52.87 -10.44
CA MET A 851 9.67 53.64 -9.20
C MET A 851 10.89 54.45 -8.85
N ASP A 852 10.68 55.71 -8.55
CA ASP A 852 11.65 56.59 -7.98
C ASP A 852 11.38 56.82 -6.49
N SER A 853 12.44 57.06 -5.70
CA SER A 853 12.37 57.26 -4.26
C SER A 853 13.37 58.33 -3.86
N VAL A 854 12.95 59.34 -3.13
CA VAL A 854 13.80 60.41 -2.62
C VAL A 854 13.64 60.49 -1.11
N VAL A 855 14.51 59.78 -0.37
CA VAL A 855 14.42 59.72 1.08
C VAL A 855 15.33 60.75 1.73
N GLY A 856 14.72 61.69 2.48
CA GLY A 856 15.40 62.56 3.41
C GLY A 856 15.40 61.96 4.82
N ARG A 857 16.55 61.92 5.49
CA ARG A 857 16.68 61.49 6.87
C ARG A 857 17.26 62.58 7.76
N LEU A 858 16.59 62.81 8.89
CA LEU A 858 17.14 63.61 10.01
C LEU A 858 17.34 62.67 11.19
N GLY A 859 18.62 62.42 11.52
CA GLY A 859 19.00 61.45 12.52
C GLY A 859 19.71 62.10 13.71
N PHE A 860 19.64 61.38 14.83
CA PHE A 860 20.36 61.77 16.04
C PHE A 860 20.82 60.47 16.74
N ALA A 861 22.10 60.36 17.01
CA ALA A 861 22.67 59.32 17.83
C ALA A 861 23.24 59.88 19.12
N ALA A 862 23.15 59.15 20.22
CA ALA A 862 23.78 59.53 21.50
C ALA A 862 24.45 58.28 22.10
N GLY A 863 25.69 58.39 22.52
CA GLY A 863 26.44 57.24 22.99
C GLY A 863 27.41 57.55 24.11
N LYS A 864 28.01 56.43 24.60
CA LYS A 864 29.09 56.54 25.60
C LYS A 864 30.23 55.62 25.20
N ASP A 865 31.41 56.13 25.27
CA ASP A 865 32.64 55.38 25.12
C ASP A 865 32.94 54.56 26.39
N ILE A 866 33.25 53.26 26.21
CA ILE A 866 33.44 52.31 27.31
C ILE A 866 34.87 51.72 27.31
N GLY A 867 35.81 52.40 26.79
CA GLY A 867 37.23 52.03 26.75
C GLY A 867 37.56 51.06 25.59
N ALA A 868 36.89 49.93 25.48
CA ALA A 868 37.11 48.98 24.38
C ALA A 868 36.12 49.23 23.21
N GLY A 869 35.44 50.36 23.19
CA GLY A 869 34.42 50.66 22.16
C GLY A 869 33.40 51.65 22.67
N ASN A 870 32.17 51.61 22.11
CA ASN A 870 31.05 52.45 22.52
C ASN A 870 29.74 51.71 22.49
N VAL A 871 28.74 52.23 23.22
CA VAL A 871 27.34 51.86 23.13
C VAL A 871 26.53 53.10 22.80
N TYR A 872 25.52 52.99 21.95
CA TYR A 872 24.72 54.13 21.51
C TYR A 872 23.28 53.79 21.30
N VAL A 873 22.42 54.79 21.36
CA VAL A 873 21.03 54.75 20.91
C VAL A 873 20.88 55.73 19.73
N LYS A 874 20.04 55.43 18.77
CA LYS A 874 19.74 56.32 17.65
C LYS A 874 18.24 56.49 17.45
N ALA A 875 17.85 57.63 16.93
CA ALA A 875 16.51 57.93 16.49
C ALA A 875 16.56 58.79 15.23
N SER A 876 15.80 58.45 14.24
CA SER A 876 15.73 59.19 12.98
C SER A 876 14.27 59.38 12.57
N TYR A 877 13.99 60.50 11.91
CA TYR A 877 12.79 60.72 11.12
C TYR A 877 13.17 60.67 9.64
N LEU A 878 12.47 59.85 8.88
CA LEU A 878 12.67 59.70 7.46
C LEU A 878 11.38 60.12 6.74
N TYR A 879 11.55 60.64 5.55
CA TYR A 879 10.43 60.97 4.66
C TYR A 879 10.84 60.69 3.21
N ASP A 880 10.04 59.85 2.52
CA ASP A 880 10.15 59.64 1.10
C ASP A 880 9.23 60.61 0.37
N PHE A 881 9.83 61.48 -0.47
CA PHE A 881 9.15 62.55 -1.22
C PHE A 881 8.56 62.08 -2.54
N ASP A 882 8.78 60.81 -2.91
CA ASP A 882 8.33 60.14 -4.12
C ASP A 882 7.90 58.74 -3.68
N GLY A 883 7.76 57.75 -4.56
CA GLY A 883 7.39 56.39 -4.20
C GLY A 883 6.15 55.90 -4.96
N ASP A 884 5.72 56.70 -5.94
CA ASP A 884 4.57 56.35 -6.79
C ASP A 884 4.94 55.35 -7.86
N THR A 885 4.06 54.36 -8.09
CA THR A 885 4.14 53.43 -9.19
C THR A 885 2.78 52.92 -9.61
N ASN A 886 2.66 52.41 -10.81
CA ASN A 886 1.46 51.78 -11.35
C ASN A 886 1.76 50.36 -11.75
N VAL A 887 0.81 49.42 -11.43
CA VAL A 887 0.82 48.07 -11.92
C VAL A 887 -0.38 47.90 -12.85
N LYS A 888 -0.13 47.67 -14.12
CA LYS A 888 -1.15 47.38 -15.14
C LYS A 888 -1.19 45.91 -15.45
N MET A 889 -2.38 45.36 -15.40
CA MET A 889 -2.67 43.96 -15.72
C MET A 889 -3.63 43.83 -16.89
N THR A 890 -3.42 42.89 -17.80
CA THR A 890 -4.32 42.64 -18.94
C THR A 890 -4.26 41.18 -19.40
N ASP A 891 -5.43 40.63 -19.74
CA ASP A 891 -5.59 39.33 -20.42
C ASP A 891 -5.59 39.48 -21.97
N GLY A 892 -5.43 40.68 -22.50
CA GLY A 892 -5.47 41.01 -23.89
C GLY A 892 -6.84 41.55 -24.38
N LYS A 893 -7.90 41.29 -23.62
CA LYS A 893 -9.27 41.79 -23.85
C LYS A 893 -9.65 42.85 -22.81
N ASN A 894 -9.41 42.55 -21.55
CA ASN A 894 -9.73 43.36 -20.38
C ASN A 894 -8.44 43.89 -19.74
N SER A 895 -8.53 44.96 -18.94
CA SER A 895 -7.38 45.50 -18.23
C SER A 895 -7.77 46.18 -16.92
N ALA A 896 -6.92 46.02 -15.90
CA ALA A 896 -6.98 46.76 -14.64
C ALA A 896 -5.69 47.53 -14.39
N VAL A 897 -5.78 48.66 -13.67
CA VAL A 897 -4.61 49.47 -13.24
C VAL A 897 -4.73 49.67 -11.75
N TYR A 898 -3.66 49.39 -11.04
CA TYR A 898 -3.52 49.55 -9.59
C TYR A 898 -2.46 50.61 -9.30
N ASP A 899 -2.88 51.73 -8.78
CA ASP A 899 -1.99 52.83 -8.36
C ASP A 899 -1.42 52.50 -6.97
N GLN A 900 -0.10 52.66 -6.78
CA GLN A 900 0.59 52.41 -5.52
C GLN A 900 1.39 53.63 -5.12
N ASP A 901 1.28 54.06 -3.87
CA ASP A 901 2.07 55.14 -3.25
C ASP A 901 2.78 54.54 -2.02
N LEU A 902 4.10 54.46 -2.07
CA LEU A 902 4.98 53.94 -1.00
C LEU A 902 5.79 55.08 -0.35
N GLY A 903 5.43 56.34 -0.63
CA GLY A 903 5.98 57.52 -0.05
C GLY A 903 5.62 57.73 1.40
N GLY A 904 5.86 58.93 1.92
CA GLY A 904 5.49 59.34 3.28
C GLY A 904 6.56 59.19 4.33
N GLY A 905 6.20 59.44 5.59
CA GLY A 905 7.13 59.56 6.69
C GLY A 905 7.05 58.47 7.73
N TRP A 906 8.21 58.10 8.30
CA TRP A 906 8.30 57.12 9.40
C TRP A 906 9.40 57.48 10.39
N PHE A 907 9.33 56.93 11.58
CA PHE A 907 10.34 56.99 12.61
C PHE A 907 11.15 55.72 12.68
N GLU A 908 12.45 55.83 12.89
CA GLU A 908 13.36 54.73 13.15
C GLU A 908 14.02 54.90 14.50
N VAL A 909 14.11 53.83 15.30
CA VAL A 909 14.84 53.84 16.56
C VAL A 909 15.74 52.62 16.63
N GLY A 910 16.90 52.76 17.21
CA GLY A 910 17.89 51.71 17.31
C GLY A 910 18.78 51.81 18.54
N ILE A 911 19.40 50.68 18.85
CA ILE A 911 20.46 50.58 19.85
C ILE A 911 21.60 49.77 19.26
N GLY A 912 22.82 50.22 19.50
CA GLY A 912 24.00 49.56 18.93
C GLY A 912 25.24 49.63 19.80
N THR A 913 26.25 48.94 19.39
CA THR A 913 27.58 48.91 20.02
C THR A 913 28.67 48.70 18.98
N ASN A 914 29.80 49.39 19.18
CA ASN A 914 31.06 49.12 18.46
C ASN A 914 32.08 48.64 19.50
N ILE A 915 32.78 47.54 19.22
CA ILE A 915 33.75 46.94 20.13
C ILE A 915 35.06 46.74 19.38
N ASN A 916 36.13 47.36 19.91
CA ASN A 916 37.50 47.18 19.42
C ASN A 916 38.06 45.89 20.05
N LEU A 917 38.13 44.81 19.27
CA LEU A 917 38.70 43.52 19.73
C LEU A 917 40.25 43.59 19.78
N SER A 918 40.85 44.42 18.92
CA SER A 918 42.27 44.76 18.89
C SER A 918 42.43 46.12 18.22
N GLU A 919 43.69 46.62 18.10
CA GLU A 919 44.01 47.85 17.36
C GLU A 919 43.60 47.78 15.88
N THR A 920 43.42 46.56 15.31
CA THR A 920 43.13 46.30 13.89
C THR A 920 41.86 45.49 13.67
N SER A 921 41.07 45.20 14.70
CA SER A 921 39.88 44.36 14.55
C SER A 921 38.71 44.95 15.33
N HIS A 922 37.62 45.18 14.65
CA HIS A 922 36.43 45.83 15.18
C HIS A 922 35.17 44.96 14.93
N LEU A 923 34.30 44.87 15.92
CA LEU A 923 32.98 44.26 15.88
C LEU A 923 31.95 45.37 16.07
N TYR A 924 30.89 45.35 15.26
CA TYR A 924 29.74 46.21 15.46
C TYR A 924 28.43 45.44 15.39
N PHE A 925 27.49 45.89 16.17
CA PHE A 925 26.15 45.28 16.25
C PHE A 925 25.11 46.33 16.57
N ASP A 926 23.97 46.32 15.87
CA ASP A 926 22.80 47.14 16.18
C ASP A 926 21.49 46.42 15.93
N VAL A 927 20.46 46.90 16.62
CA VAL A 927 19.06 46.44 16.48
C VAL A 927 18.19 47.65 16.26
N GLU A 928 17.29 47.58 15.31
CA GLU A 928 16.43 48.68 14.86
C GLU A 928 14.98 48.24 14.71
N LYS A 929 14.11 49.24 14.80
CA LYS A 929 12.68 49.15 14.55
C LYS A 929 12.15 50.46 13.96
N THR A 930 11.20 50.34 13.01
CA THR A 930 10.47 51.48 12.44
C THR A 930 9.06 51.60 12.96
N TYR A 931 8.47 52.78 12.87
CA TYR A 931 7.09 53.10 13.26
C TYR A 931 6.49 54.18 12.34
N GLY A 932 5.20 54.02 11.98
CA GLY A 932 4.37 55.05 11.38
C GLY A 932 4.63 55.30 9.89
N GLY A 933 4.87 54.29 9.13
CA GLY A 933 4.89 54.33 7.66
C GLY A 933 4.10 53.18 7.08
N ASP A 934 3.80 53.23 5.80
CA ASP A 934 3.13 52.13 5.10
C ASP A 934 4.00 50.85 5.04
N ILE A 935 5.33 51.06 5.05
CA ILE A 935 6.29 49.98 5.21
C ILE A 935 6.86 50.02 6.62
N GLU A 936 6.56 49.00 7.42
CA GLU A 936 7.10 48.83 8.77
C GLU A 936 8.21 47.81 8.82
N THR A 937 9.24 48.06 9.64
CA THR A 937 10.28 47.11 10.01
C THR A 937 10.13 46.79 11.51
N PRO A 938 9.34 45.76 11.89
CA PRO A 938 9.11 45.41 13.29
C PRO A 938 10.39 45.10 14.05
N TRP A 939 11.36 44.56 13.39
CA TRP A 939 12.67 44.28 13.92
C TRP A 939 13.70 44.12 12.79
N GLN A 940 14.91 44.61 13.02
CA GLN A 940 16.08 44.35 12.18
C GLN A 940 17.29 44.31 13.09
N TRP A 941 18.23 43.41 12.84
CA TRP A 941 19.55 43.48 13.43
C TRP A 941 20.62 43.45 12.35
N ASN A 942 21.76 44.09 12.67
CA ASN A 942 22.95 44.18 11.84
C ASN A 942 24.17 43.81 12.69
N ALA A 943 25.01 42.90 12.19
CA ALA A 943 26.26 42.51 12.83
C ALA A 943 27.38 42.47 11.82
N GLY A 944 28.50 43.12 12.13
CA GLY A 944 29.63 43.15 11.24
C GLY A 944 30.97 43.11 11.94
N VAL A 945 31.99 42.75 11.18
CA VAL A 945 33.39 42.75 11.58
C VAL A 945 34.22 43.56 10.56
N ARG A 946 35.19 44.27 11.05
CA ARG A 946 36.17 45.01 10.23
C ARG A 946 37.56 44.64 10.65
N PHE A 947 38.47 44.49 9.70
CA PHE A 947 39.89 44.22 9.90
C PHE A 947 40.69 45.29 9.12
N ASP A 948 41.47 46.08 9.87
CA ASP A 948 42.31 47.12 9.33
C ASP A 948 43.75 46.60 9.19
N PHE A 949 44.46 47.07 8.18
CA PHE A 949 45.88 46.72 7.94
C PHE A 949 46.65 47.81 7.18
#